data_d5f84d69c6fd8386c091dec864bc33e5
#
_entry.id   d5f84d69c6fd8386c091dec864bc33e5
#
_cell.length_a   1.000
_cell.length_b   1.000
_cell.length_c   1.000
_cell.angle_alpha   90.00
_cell.angle_beta   90.00
_cell.angle_gamma   90.00
#
_symmetry.space_group_name_H-M   'P 1'
#
loop_
_entity.id
_entity.type
_entity.pdbx_description
1 polymer ?
#
loop_
_entity_poly.entity_id
_entity_poly.type
_entity_poly.pdbx_seq_one_letter_code
_entity_poly.pdbx_strand_id
1 'polypeptide(L)'
;MTRRATISASLLLVLSVPLQAIDFNEEIAPLIVRRCLECHNSTDAQGGLDLTSLKSAIAGGDSKSSIQSPIENNFILQRIMDGEMPPEIKGIPQPLPAAELAILTKWISAGANWPQDRQLDLYDATTESHAGRDWWSLRPVTKPQIPSTGSASFKKDNAIDAFIAARLTANSLTAAPPADKRTLLRRLYYDVTGLPPKPSAITAYIANNDANAYETEVNKLLATHHFGQRWARYWLDLIRFADTCGYERDQLKPNIWKYRDWVIDALNADMPYDRFVRDQLAGDEVHYRDEQSVIATGMIRAGTWNDEPNDPADYVYTRLEDMVHTTTSAFLGLTVKCARCHNHKFDPIPQTDYYRTAALFWPGYMGQANLGGPSVEQLGYDAFGWTDRNNAPEDLRLLIKGERHRPADVIQPGPLSAISNLDKPFTAPEPGASTTYRRLQFANWITDTQNPLTARVMVNRIWQHYLGEGLVRTPNNFGFKGAPPTHPQLLDYLASELVSGQWKMKRIHKLILMSATYQQASTHPQQVNYNQTDFLNRYWWRANRKRLDAEALRDTLLNINGSLDTKLGGPAFYPKMAPDALEGLSRKASAWPTSPLQERVRRSIYMISKRAQLLPLMTTFDFAETTLPCARRESTIVAPQ
;
A
#
# COMPACT_ATOMS: atom_id res chain seq x y z
N MET A 1 -9.20 -67.61 -67.56
CA MET A 1 -9.80 -66.43 -66.92
C MET A 1 -9.50 -66.54 -65.43
N THR A 2 -8.37 -65.97 -64.98
CA THR A 2 -7.87 -66.04 -63.60
C THR A 2 -8.10 -64.70 -62.94
N ARG A 3 -8.95 -64.62 -61.92
CA ARG A 3 -9.15 -63.45 -61.07
C ARG A 3 -8.05 -63.40 -60.01
N ARG A 4 -7.30 -62.32 -60.03
CA ARG A 4 -6.36 -62.00 -58.94
C ARG A 4 -7.14 -61.20 -57.86
N ALA A 5 -7.11 -61.70 -56.62
CA ALA A 5 -7.58 -61.02 -55.45
C ALA A 5 -6.45 -60.13 -54.89
N THR A 6 -6.69 -58.83 -54.81
CA THR A 6 -5.79 -57.85 -54.16
C THR A 6 -6.15 -57.75 -52.67
N ILE A 7 -5.23 -58.11 -51.79
CA ILE A 7 -5.35 -57.94 -50.34
C ILE A 7 -4.82 -56.54 -50.02
N SER A 8 -5.70 -55.62 -49.60
CA SER A 8 -5.29 -54.31 -49.03
C SER A 8 -4.92 -54.48 -47.58
N ALA A 9 -3.66 -54.28 -47.26
CA ALA A 9 -3.16 -54.18 -45.87
C ALA A 9 -3.44 -52.76 -45.36
N SER A 10 -4.37 -52.59 -44.42
CA SER A 10 -4.62 -51.34 -43.70
C SER A 10 -3.53 -51.20 -42.61
N LEU A 11 -2.65 -50.23 -42.79
CA LEU A 11 -1.65 -49.82 -41.78
C LEU A 11 -2.35 -48.99 -40.72
N LEU A 12 -2.58 -49.53 -39.52
CA LEU A 12 -3.01 -48.75 -38.35
C LEU A 12 -1.83 -47.89 -37.87
N LEU A 13 -1.88 -46.59 -38.15
CA LEU A 13 -1.00 -45.62 -37.53
C LEU A 13 -1.47 -45.41 -36.07
N VAL A 14 -0.76 -46.02 -35.12
CA VAL A 14 -0.89 -45.70 -33.70
C VAL A 14 -0.24 -44.34 -33.49
N LEU A 15 -1.03 -43.29 -33.43
CA LEU A 15 -0.61 -41.99 -32.98
C LEU A 15 -0.24 -42.09 -31.50
N SER A 16 1.06 -42.25 -31.21
CA SER A 16 1.60 -42.05 -29.87
C SER A 16 1.45 -40.58 -29.52
N VAL A 17 0.45 -40.24 -28.73
CA VAL A 17 0.36 -38.93 -28.05
C VAL A 17 1.59 -38.84 -27.15
N PRO A 18 2.49 -37.87 -27.30
CA PRO A 18 3.63 -37.74 -26.39
C PRO A 18 3.06 -37.53 -24.99
N LEU A 19 3.41 -38.39 -24.05
CA LEU A 19 3.15 -38.18 -22.64
C LEU A 19 3.87 -36.90 -22.26
N GLN A 20 3.11 -35.85 -22.04
CA GLN A 20 3.67 -34.57 -21.64
C GLN A 20 4.43 -34.76 -20.33
N ALA A 21 5.75 -34.52 -20.35
CA ALA A 21 6.58 -34.61 -19.16
C ALA A 21 6.07 -33.62 -18.12
N ILE A 22 5.94 -34.06 -16.87
CA ILE A 22 5.53 -33.19 -15.77
C ILE A 22 6.61 -32.13 -15.56
N ASP A 23 6.23 -30.86 -15.59
CA ASP A 23 7.13 -29.76 -15.30
C ASP A 23 7.27 -29.59 -13.78
N PHE A 24 8.51 -29.69 -13.30
CA PHE A 24 8.78 -29.56 -11.87
C PHE A 24 8.37 -28.17 -11.33
N ASN A 25 8.71 -27.10 -12.03
CA ASN A 25 8.48 -25.73 -11.54
C ASN A 25 7.00 -25.33 -11.58
N GLU A 26 6.27 -25.78 -12.60
CA GLU A 26 4.87 -25.40 -12.80
C GLU A 26 3.89 -26.30 -12.02
N GLU A 27 4.22 -27.59 -11.86
CA GLU A 27 3.28 -28.58 -11.32
C GLU A 27 3.70 -29.14 -9.95
N ILE A 28 4.98 -29.45 -9.74
CA ILE A 28 5.47 -30.16 -8.55
C ILE A 28 5.92 -29.20 -7.44
N ALA A 29 6.73 -28.20 -7.77
CA ALA A 29 7.23 -27.25 -6.79
C ALA A 29 6.09 -26.54 -6.04
N PRO A 30 5.05 -26.01 -6.71
CA PRO A 30 3.90 -25.41 -6.00
C PRO A 30 3.12 -26.40 -5.14
N LEU A 31 3.08 -27.69 -5.52
CA LEU A 31 2.43 -28.73 -4.72
C LEU A 31 3.22 -29.01 -3.44
N ILE A 32 4.53 -29.24 -3.55
CA ILE A 32 5.42 -29.47 -2.39
C ILE A 32 5.35 -28.28 -1.44
N VAL A 33 5.42 -27.04 -1.96
CA VAL A 33 5.35 -25.82 -1.14
C VAL A 33 4.04 -25.76 -0.38
N ARG A 34 2.91 -25.99 -1.04
CA ARG A 34 1.59 -25.88 -0.41
C ARG A 34 1.27 -26.96 0.58
N ARG A 35 1.76 -28.19 0.36
CA ARG A 35 1.30 -29.37 1.11
C ARG A 35 2.32 -29.95 2.07
N CYS A 36 3.62 -29.70 1.82
CA CYS A 36 4.69 -30.40 2.53
C CYS A 36 5.63 -29.45 3.28
N LEU A 37 5.94 -28.28 2.67
CA LEU A 37 7.08 -27.47 3.11
C LEU A 37 6.86 -26.75 4.44
N GLU A 38 5.61 -26.56 4.88
CA GLU A 38 5.33 -25.95 6.19
C GLU A 38 5.92 -26.77 7.36
N CYS A 39 5.95 -28.11 7.21
CA CYS A 39 6.50 -29.05 8.21
C CYS A 39 7.86 -29.65 7.82
N HIS A 40 8.19 -29.69 6.53
CA HIS A 40 9.39 -30.36 6.00
C HIS A 40 10.32 -29.35 5.34
N ASN A 41 10.78 -28.36 6.08
CA ASN A 41 11.74 -27.34 5.65
C ASN A 41 13.05 -27.41 6.47
N SER A 42 14.05 -26.64 6.07
CA SER A 42 15.38 -26.66 6.72
C SER A 42 15.37 -26.21 8.20
N THR A 43 14.30 -25.54 8.67
CA THR A 43 14.17 -25.05 10.05
C THR A 43 13.33 -25.98 10.92
N ASP A 44 12.25 -26.56 10.34
CA ASP A 44 11.30 -27.46 11.02
C ASP A 44 11.20 -28.76 10.24
N ALA A 45 12.31 -29.52 10.22
CA ALA A 45 12.39 -30.79 9.50
C ALA A 45 11.69 -31.90 10.29
N GLN A 46 10.35 -31.91 10.32
CA GLN A 46 9.59 -32.93 11.03
C GLN A 46 9.90 -34.35 10.46
N GLY A 47 10.16 -35.30 11.37
CA GLY A 47 10.65 -36.62 10.99
C GLY A 47 12.01 -36.61 10.27
N GLY A 48 12.82 -35.57 10.51
CA GLY A 48 14.14 -35.42 9.87
C GLY A 48 14.08 -35.10 8.37
N LEU A 49 12.89 -34.96 7.76
CA LEU A 49 12.72 -34.74 6.33
C LEU A 49 12.74 -33.25 5.98
N ASP A 50 13.64 -32.86 5.07
CA ASP A 50 13.72 -31.54 4.49
C ASP A 50 13.51 -31.62 2.96
N LEU A 51 12.46 -30.96 2.48
CA LEU A 51 12.05 -30.92 1.07
C LEU A 51 12.36 -29.55 0.42
N THR A 52 13.32 -28.79 0.94
CA THR A 52 13.72 -27.51 0.35
C THR A 52 14.67 -27.63 -0.83
N SER A 53 15.37 -28.79 -0.97
CA SER A 53 16.31 -28.99 -2.06
C SER A 53 16.34 -30.47 -2.49
N LEU A 54 16.78 -30.71 -3.74
CA LEU A 54 17.00 -32.09 -4.21
C LEU A 54 17.94 -32.87 -3.29
N LYS A 55 19.02 -32.23 -2.83
CA LYS A 55 20.01 -32.87 -1.96
C LYS A 55 19.41 -33.34 -0.64
N SER A 56 18.64 -32.51 0.03
CA SER A 56 17.99 -32.86 1.31
C SER A 56 16.86 -33.86 1.09
N ALA A 57 16.06 -33.72 0.03
CA ALA A 57 14.98 -34.63 -0.31
C ALA A 57 15.49 -36.07 -0.67
N ILE A 58 16.68 -36.19 -1.29
CA ILE A 58 17.34 -37.49 -1.54
C ILE A 58 17.88 -38.07 -0.24
N ALA A 59 18.44 -37.27 0.66
CA ALA A 59 18.94 -37.76 1.93
C ALA A 59 17.84 -38.42 2.77
N GLY A 60 16.58 -38.00 2.58
CA GLY A 60 15.42 -38.51 3.30
C GLY A 60 15.38 -38.06 4.76
N GLY A 61 14.37 -38.53 5.48
CA GLY A 61 14.21 -38.30 6.91
C GLY A 61 14.63 -39.49 7.77
N ASP A 62 14.08 -39.57 9.00
CA ASP A 62 14.35 -40.63 9.96
C ASP A 62 14.02 -42.02 9.40
N SER A 63 13.05 -42.12 8.50
CA SER A 63 12.72 -43.37 7.76
C SER A 63 13.72 -43.76 6.69
N LYS A 64 14.71 -42.92 6.38
CA LYS A 64 15.72 -43.10 5.32
C LYS A 64 15.15 -43.34 3.92
N SER A 65 13.91 -42.96 3.68
CA SER A 65 13.26 -43.03 2.37
C SER A 65 13.56 -41.78 1.57
N SER A 66 14.21 -41.91 0.44
CA SER A 66 14.46 -40.82 -0.51
C SER A 66 13.20 -40.50 -1.31
N ILE A 67 13.05 -39.25 -1.73
CA ILE A 67 12.00 -38.86 -2.69
C ILE A 67 12.11 -39.62 -4.02
N GLN A 68 13.31 -40.12 -4.36
CA GLN A 68 13.61 -40.90 -5.56
C GLN A 68 13.54 -42.41 -5.32
N SER A 69 13.11 -42.86 -4.13
CA SER A 69 12.89 -44.30 -3.89
C SER A 69 11.86 -44.86 -4.86
N PRO A 70 12.03 -46.10 -5.33
CA PRO A 70 11.00 -46.78 -6.11
C PRO A 70 9.64 -46.72 -5.42
N ILE A 71 8.57 -46.66 -6.19
CA ILE A 71 7.21 -46.38 -5.68
C ILE A 71 6.79 -47.35 -4.58
N GLU A 72 7.23 -48.64 -4.69
CA GLU A 72 6.93 -49.69 -3.72
C GLU A 72 7.61 -49.47 -2.36
N ASN A 73 8.69 -48.69 -2.33
CA ASN A 73 9.50 -48.40 -1.15
C ASN A 73 9.51 -46.88 -0.80
N ASN A 74 8.62 -46.11 -1.40
CA ASN A 74 8.54 -44.66 -1.17
C ASN A 74 7.63 -44.37 0.01
N PHE A 75 8.21 -44.25 1.21
CA PHE A 75 7.45 -43.97 2.43
C PHE A 75 6.74 -42.60 2.44
N ILE A 76 7.25 -41.61 1.68
CA ILE A 76 6.58 -40.32 1.54
C ILE A 76 5.22 -40.55 0.87
N LEU A 77 5.22 -41.23 -0.28
CA LEU A 77 3.98 -41.53 -1.00
C LEU A 77 3.04 -42.44 -0.19
N GLN A 78 3.61 -43.47 0.46
CA GLN A 78 2.82 -44.39 1.28
C GLN A 78 2.08 -43.67 2.42
N ARG A 79 2.76 -42.81 3.20
CA ARG A 79 2.12 -42.03 4.28
C ARG A 79 1.06 -41.10 3.78
N ILE A 80 1.22 -40.55 2.56
CA ILE A 80 0.18 -39.71 1.93
C ILE A 80 -1.03 -40.57 1.56
N MET A 81 -0.82 -41.77 1.01
CA MET A 81 -1.92 -42.69 0.65
C MET A 81 -2.63 -43.26 1.88
N ASP A 82 -1.92 -43.49 2.97
CA ASP A 82 -2.47 -43.96 4.24
C ASP A 82 -3.18 -42.86 5.03
N GLY A 83 -3.13 -41.60 4.53
CA GLY A 83 -3.77 -40.43 5.19
C GLY A 83 -3.02 -39.90 6.41
N GLU A 84 -1.75 -40.33 6.61
CA GLU A 84 -0.90 -39.80 7.69
C GLU A 84 -0.32 -38.44 7.37
N MET A 85 -0.21 -38.10 6.06
CA MET A 85 0.34 -36.84 5.55
C MET A 85 -0.56 -36.21 4.47
N PRO A 86 -0.85 -34.90 4.55
CA PRO A 86 -0.62 -33.98 5.69
C PRO A 86 -1.35 -34.44 6.97
N PRO A 87 -0.82 -34.08 8.16
CA PRO A 87 -1.45 -34.48 9.43
C PRO A 87 -2.83 -33.83 9.58
N GLU A 88 -3.68 -34.44 10.40
CA GLU A 88 -4.98 -33.89 10.73
C GLU A 88 -4.88 -32.53 11.45
N ILE A 89 -5.79 -31.62 11.14
CA ILE A 89 -5.90 -30.33 11.81
C ILE A 89 -7.14 -30.38 12.71
N LYS A 90 -6.94 -30.28 14.03
CA LYS A 90 -8.02 -30.32 15.05
C LYS A 90 -8.92 -31.57 14.90
N GLY A 91 -8.34 -32.71 14.61
CA GLY A 91 -9.07 -33.97 14.43
C GLY A 91 -9.76 -34.12 13.05
N ILE A 92 -9.48 -33.23 12.11
CA ILE A 92 -10.03 -33.29 10.76
C ILE A 92 -8.91 -33.73 9.80
N PRO A 93 -9.03 -34.90 9.14
CA PRO A 93 -8.06 -35.36 8.14
C PRO A 93 -7.90 -34.35 6.99
N GLN A 94 -6.68 -34.24 6.49
CA GLN A 94 -6.30 -33.32 5.40
C GLN A 94 -5.77 -34.09 4.17
N PRO A 95 -6.55 -35.00 3.54
CA PRO A 95 -6.03 -35.80 2.43
C PRO A 95 -5.71 -34.90 1.22
N LEU A 96 -4.67 -35.24 0.48
CA LEU A 96 -4.40 -34.59 -0.78
C LEU A 96 -5.59 -34.79 -1.75
N PRO A 97 -5.99 -33.74 -2.50
CA PRO A 97 -6.93 -33.91 -3.61
C PRO A 97 -6.45 -34.99 -4.58
N ALA A 98 -7.36 -35.82 -5.08
CA ALA A 98 -7.03 -36.93 -5.96
C ALA A 98 -6.18 -36.52 -7.18
N ALA A 99 -6.42 -35.33 -7.73
CA ALA A 99 -5.63 -34.80 -8.86
C ALA A 99 -4.17 -34.49 -8.44
N GLU A 100 -3.97 -33.88 -7.26
CA GLU A 100 -2.62 -33.58 -6.73
C GLU A 100 -1.86 -34.85 -6.41
N LEU A 101 -2.52 -35.87 -5.81
CA LEU A 101 -1.93 -37.19 -5.53
C LEU A 101 -1.54 -37.88 -6.83
N ALA A 102 -2.37 -37.82 -7.88
CA ALA A 102 -2.05 -38.44 -9.18
C ALA A 102 -0.82 -37.79 -9.84
N ILE A 103 -0.70 -36.45 -9.79
CA ILE A 103 0.45 -35.72 -10.32
C ILE A 103 1.72 -36.12 -9.56
N LEU A 104 1.69 -36.12 -8.23
CA LEU A 104 2.82 -36.49 -7.38
C LEU A 104 3.26 -37.95 -7.61
N THR A 105 2.30 -38.89 -7.67
CA THR A 105 2.55 -40.31 -7.95
C THR A 105 3.22 -40.50 -9.30
N LYS A 106 2.69 -39.82 -10.34
CA LYS A 106 3.26 -39.91 -11.71
C LYS A 106 4.68 -39.34 -11.76
N TRP A 107 4.94 -38.23 -11.05
CA TRP A 107 6.26 -37.62 -10.99
C TRP A 107 7.28 -38.54 -10.27
N ILE A 108 6.92 -39.11 -9.12
CA ILE A 108 7.76 -40.05 -8.38
C ILE A 108 8.03 -41.30 -9.23
N SER A 109 7.01 -41.86 -9.92
CA SER A 109 7.16 -42.99 -10.82
C SER A 109 8.09 -42.72 -12.00
N ALA A 110 8.18 -41.46 -12.44
CA ALA A 110 9.10 -41.03 -13.50
C ALA A 110 10.53 -40.74 -12.99
N GLY A 111 10.83 -41.04 -11.71
CA GLY A 111 12.15 -40.85 -11.11
C GLY A 111 12.35 -39.57 -10.36
N ALA A 112 11.27 -38.84 -10.04
CA ALA A 112 11.26 -37.59 -9.25
C ALA A 112 12.32 -36.58 -9.75
N ASN A 113 12.26 -36.23 -11.03
CA ASN A 113 13.23 -35.33 -11.64
C ASN A 113 13.07 -33.91 -11.06
N TRP A 114 14.08 -33.48 -10.30
CA TRP A 114 14.15 -32.16 -9.63
C TRP A 114 15.40 -31.44 -10.14
N PRO A 115 15.30 -30.21 -10.66
CA PRO A 115 16.46 -29.43 -11.13
C PRO A 115 17.47 -29.20 -9.99
N GLN A 116 18.76 -29.50 -10.24
CA GLN A 116 19.80 -29.54 -9.19
C GLN A 116 19.95 -28.25 -8.41
N ASP A 117 19.81 -27.10 -9.09
CA ASP A 117 20.00 -25.78 -8.51
C ASP A 117 18.69 -25.16 -7.97
N ARG A 118 17.55 -25.88 -8.10
CA ARG A 118 16.26 -25.39 -7.65
C ARG A 118 16.07 -25.67 -6.17
N GLN A 119 16.09 -24.60 -5.38
CA GLN A 119 15.68 -24.62 -3.97
C GLN A 119 14.25 -24.08 -3.85
N LEU A 120 13.47 -24.71 -2.98
CA LEU A 120 12.13 -24.30 -2.63
C LEU A 120 12.15 -23.55 -1.30
N ASP A 121 11.30 -22.54 -1.18
CA ASP A 121 11.01 -21.90 0.10
C ASP A 121 9.49 -21.74 0.32
N LEU A 122 9.10 -21.43 1.54
CA LEU A 122 7.68 -21.25 1.90
C LEU A 122 6.97 -20.16 1.08
N TYR A 123 7.74 -19.25 0.49
CA TYR A 123 7.20 -18.12 -0.25
C TYR A 123 7.03 -18.37 -1.76
N ASP A 124 7.42 -19.54 -2.27
CA ASP A 124 7.30 -19.85 -3.69
C ASP A 124 5.85 -19.96 -4.17
N ALA A 125 4.91 -20.32 -3.29
CA ALA A 125 3.50 -20.41 -3.64
C ALA A 125 2.58 -19.96 -2.49
N THR A 126 1.43 -19.36 -2.85
CA THR A 126 0.36 -19.03 -1.90
C THR A 126 -0.30 -20.30 -1.39
N THR A 127 -0.51 -20.36 -0.06
CA THR A 127 -1.19 -21.45 0.65
C THR A 127 -2.49 -20.95 1.28
N GLU A 128 -3.14 -21.78 2.08
CA GLU A 128 -4.31 -21.40 2.89
C GLU A 128 -3.93 -20.56 4.13
N SER A 129 -2.66 -20.58 4.53
CA SER A 129 -2.13 -19.93 5.72
C SER A 129 -1.34 -18.66 5.44
N HIS A 130 -0.71 -18.53 4.27
CA HIS A 130 0.14 -17.38 3.91
C HIS A 130 0.19 -17.12 2.39
N ALA A 131 0.57 -15.89 2.01
CA ALA A 131 0.87 -15.52 0.64
C ALA A 131 2.24 -16.06 0.20
N GLY A 132 2.34 -16.48 -1.05
CA GLY A 132 3.60 -16.67 -1.76
C GLY A 132 3.91 -15.48 -2.67
N ARG A 133 5.02 -15.57 -3.45
CA ARG A 133 5.37 -14.57 -4.48
C ARG A 133 4.34 -14.51 -5.63
N ASP A 134 3.51 -15.55 -5.75
CA ASP A 134 2.37 -15.62 -6.67
C ASP A 134 1.11 -14.90 -6.15
N TRP A 135 1.18 -14.23 -4.98
CA TRP A 135 0.05 -13.50 -4.43
C TRP A 135 -0.42 -12.39 -5.37
N TRP A 136 -1.73 -12.17 -5.45
CA TRP A 136 -2.34 -11.26 -6.44
C TRP A 136 -1.69 -9.86 -6.51
N SER A 137 -1.31 -9.30 -5.35
CA SER A 137 -0.73 -7.95 -5.28
C SER A 137 0.73 -7.88 -5.73
N LEU A 138 1.44 -9.01 -5.70
CA LEU A 138 2.84 -9.15 -6.10
C LEU A 138 3.00 -9.52 -7.58
N ARG A 139 1.91 -9.91 -8.25
CA ARG A 139 1.93 -10.18 -9.69
C ARG A 139 2.07 -8.90 -10.51
N PRO A 140 2.77 -8.92 -11.63
CA PRO A 140 2.90 -7.78 -12.52
C PRO A 140 1.54 -7.16 -12.88
N VAL A 141 1.50 -5.83 -12.99
CA VAL A 141 0.32 -5.12 -13.46
C VAL A 141 0.20 -5.32 -14.97
N THR A 142 -0.93 -5.84 -15.41
CA THR A 142 -1.25 -5.98 -16.83
C THR A 142 -2.47 -5.13 -17.15
N LYS A 143 -2.41 -4.30 -18.20
CA LYS A 143 -3.56 -3.49 -18.61
C LYS A 143 -4.65 -4.40 -19.17
N PRO A 144 -5.81 -4.52 -18.48
CA PRO A 144 -6.86 -5.41 -18.94
C PRO A 144 -7.63 -4.81 -20.11
N GLN A 145 -8.29 -5.67 -20.89
CA GLN A 145 -9.26 -5.23 -21.89
C GLN A 145 -10.50 -4.64 -21.20
N ILE A 146 -10.99 -3.54 -21.73
CA ILE A 146 -12.22 -2.90 -21.24
C ILE A 146 -13.40 -3.79 -21.64
N PRO A 147 -14.27 -4.20 -20.68
CA PRO A 147 -15.42 -5.03 -20.99
C PRO A 147 -16.37 -4.33 -21.96
N SER A 148 -16.86 -5.08 -22.94
CA SER A 148 -17.96 -4.61 -23.80
C SER A 148 -19.27 -4.69 -23.00
N THR A 149 -19.86 -3.56 -22.64
CA THR A 149 -21.11 -3.52 -21.89
C THR A 149 -22.27 -3.04 -22.76
N GLY A 150 -23.35 -3.81 -22.80
CA GLY A 150 -24.62 -3.41 -23.41
C GLY A 150 -25.51 -2.53 -22.51
N SER A 151 -24.99 -2.04 -21.37
CA SER A 151 -25.79 -1.30 -20.39
C SER A 151 -26.04 0.15 -20.81
N ALA A 152 -27.30 0.51 -20.99
CA ALA A 152 -27.72 1.88 -21.30
C ALA A 152 -27.48 2.89 -20.16
N SER A 153 -27.19 2.42 -18.95
CA SER A 153 -27.05 3.24 -17.74
C SER A 153 -25.66 3.87 -17.56
N PHE A 154 -24.67 3.44 -18.34
CA PHE A 154 -23.29 3.91 -18.24
C PHE A 154 -22.82 4.61 -19.51
N LYS A 155 -21.95 5.62 -19.35
CA LYS A 155 -21.31 6.28 -20.49
C LYS A 155 -20.45 5.26 -21.24
N LYS A 156 -20.69 5.05 -22.52
CA LYS A 156 -19.97 4.08 -23.36
C LYS A 156 -18.44 4.32 -23.42
N ASP A 157 -18.01 5.54 -23.09
CA ASP A 157 -16.64 5.98 -23.30
C ASP A 157 -15.80 6.06 -22.00
N ASN A 158 -16.34 5.63 -20.83
CA ASN A 158 -15.60 5.60 -19.58
C ASN A 158 -15.31 4.15 -19.15
N ALA A 159 -14.03 3.79 -19.15
CA ALA A 159 -13.60 2.44 -18.80
C ALA A 159 -14.01 2.01 -17.39
N ILE A 160 -14.00 2.94 -16.40
CA ILE A 160 -14.46 2.66 -15.03
C ILE A 160 -15.88 2.12 -15.06
N ASP A 161 -16.76 2.80 -15.78
CA ASP A 161 -18.16 2.44 -15.85
C ASP A 161 -18.38 1.07 -16.53
N ALA A 162 -17.54 0.72 -17.51
CA ALA A 162 -17.58 -0.59 -18.14
C ALA A 162 -17.23 -1.73 -17.16
N PHE A 163 -16.17 -1.58 -16.36
CA PHE A 163 -15.81 -2.57 -15.34
C PHE A 163 -16.85 -2.69 -14.23
N ILE A 164 -17.42 -1.57 -13.76
CA ILE A 164 -18.48 -1.56 -12.75
C ILE A 164 -19.74 -2.22 -13.31
N ALA A 165 -20.17 -1.85 -14.53
CA ALA A 165 -21.34 -2.44 -15.17
C ALA A 165 -21.22 -3.95 -15.34
N ALA A 166 -20.06 -4.44 -15.80
CA ALA A 166 -19.82 -5.87 -15.94
C ALA A 166 -20.00 -6.62 -14.60
N ARG A 167 -19.48 -6.04 -13.52
CA ARG A 167 -19.58 -6.63 -12.18
C ARG A 167 -20.99 -6.57 -11.61
N LEU A 168 -21.71 -5.47 -11.82
CA LEU A 168 -23.12 -5.34 -11.44
C LEU A 168 -23.99 -6.36 -12.16
N THR A 169 -23.85 -6.47 -13.48
CA THR A 169 -24.60 -7.45 -14.30
C THR A 169 -24.35 -8.88 -13.84
N ALA A 170 -23.10 -9.24 -13.55
CA ALA A 170 -22.75 -10.58 -13.05
C ALA A 170 -23.39 -10.91 -11.68
N ASN A 171 -23.84 -9.90 -10.93
CA ASN A 171 -24.50 -10.07 -9.63
C ASN A 171 -26.00 -9.68 -9.68
N SER A 172 -26.59 -9.55 -10.85
CA SER A 172 -28.00 -9.16 -11.05
C SER A 172 -28.36 -7.81 -10.41
N LEU A 173 -27.40 -6.88 -10.39
CA LEU A 173 -27.55 -5.52 -9.88
C LEU A 173 -27.53 -4.51 -11.03
N THR A 174 -28.09 -3.33 -10.79
CA THR A 174 -28.03 -2.19 -11.70
C THR A 174 -27.50 -0.95 -10.96
N ALA A 175 -26.95 0.00 -11.69
CA ALA A 175 -26.47 1.24 -11.10
C ALA A 175 -27.65 2.15 -10.70
N ALA A 176 -27.46 2.93 -9.64
CA ALA A 176 -28.38 3.99 -9.26
C ALA A 176 -28.46 5.07 -10.36
N PRO A 177 -29.59 5.78 -10.48
CA PRO A 177 -29.69 6.91 -11.39
C PRO A 177 -28.66 8.00 -11.03
N PRO A 178 -28.35 8.93 -11.94
CA PRO A 178 -27.51 10.08 -11.62
C PRO A 178 -28.06 10.89 -10.45
N ALA A 179 -27.19 11.42 -9.62
CA ALA A 179 -27.55 12.39 -8.60
C ALA A 179 -28.07 13.70 -9.26
N ASP A 180 -28.94 14.43 -8.57
CA ASP A 180 -29.37 15.74 -9.04
C ASP A 180 -28.17 16.72 -9.11
N LYS A 181 -28.30 17.75 -9.98
CA LYS A 181 -27.24 18.73 -10.23
C LYS A 181 -26.70 19.39 -8.96
N ARG A 182 -27.57 19.74 -8.00
CA ARG A 182 -27.18 20.39 -6.73
C ARG A 182 -26.35 19.44 -5.86
N THR A 183 -26.82 18.23 -5.67
CA THR A 183 -26.14 17.18 -4.88
C THR A 183 -24.80 16.86 -5.50
N LEU A 184 -24.75 16.69 -6.83
CA LEU A 184 -23.52 16.37 -7.54
C LEU A 184 -22.48 17.48 -7.42
N LEU A 185 -22.90 18.75 -7.63
CA LEU A 185 -22.00 19.91 -7.49
C LEU A 185 -21.46 20.03 -6.07
N ARG A 186 -22.33 19.88 -5.05
CA ARG A 186 -21.91 19.91 -3.64
C ARG A 186 -20.89 18.82 -3.33
N ARG A 187 -21.11 17.59 -3.78
CA ARG A 187 -20.18 16.46 -3.64
C ARG A 187 -18.84 16.80 -4.28
N LEU A 188 -18.85 17.26 -5.52
CA LEU A 188 -17.65 17.60 -6.27
C LEU A 188 -16.80 18.66 -5.55
N TYR A 189 -17.40 19.74 -5.06
CA TYR A 189 -16.70 20.81 -4.35
C TYR A 189 -16.03 20.30 -3.07
N TYR A 190 -16.75 19.55 -2.24
CA TYR A 190 -16.16 18.99 -1.01
C TYR A 190 -15.07 17.96 -1.28
N ASP A 191 -15.26 17.10 -2.25
CA ASP A 191 -14.29 16.05 -2.56
C ASP A 191 -13.00 16.61 -3.16
N VAL A 192 -13.10 17.66 -3.97
CA VAL A 192 -11.95 18.23 -4.67
C VAL A 192 -11.28 19.35 -3.86
N THR A 193 -12.05 20.17 -3.12
CA THR A 193 -11.50 21.35 -2.45
C THR A 193 -11.68 21.36 -0.93
N GLY A 194 -12.55 20.50 -0.38
CA GLY A 194 -12.92 20.52 1.05
C GLY A 194 -13.80 21.71 1.44
N LEU A 195 -14.34 22.46 0.48
CA LEU A 195 -15.17 23.66 0.70
C LEU A 195 -16.53 23.51 0.02
N PRO A 196 -17.59 24.15 0.54
CA PRO A 196 -18.88 24.18 -0.14
C PRO A 196 -18.85 25.07 -1.38
N PRO A 197 -19.68 24.82 -2.40
CA PRO A 197 -19.90 25.77 -3.48
C PRO A 197 -20.63 27.02 -2.99
N LYS A 198 -20.31 28.18 -3.55
CA LYS A 198 -21.07 29.43 -3.27
C LYS A 198 -22.50 29.28 -3.81
N PRO A 199 -23.50 29.91 -3.16
CA PRO A 199 -24.90 29.88 -3.64
C PRO A 199 -25.05 30.31 -5.10
N SER A 200 -24.33 31.35 -5.52
CA SER A 200 -24.31 31.81 -6.93
C SER A 200 -23.78 30.74 -7.91
N ALA A 201 -22.75 29.96 -7.51
CA ALA A 201 -22.22 28.90 -8.33
C ALA A 201 -23.23 27.75 -8.48
N ILE A 202 -23.98 27.42 -7.43
CA ILE A 202 -25.06 26.43 -7.48
C ILE A 202 -26.14 26.86 -8.45
N THR A 203 -26.63 28.11 -8.34
CA THR A 203 -27.67 28.67 -9.22
C THR A 203 -27.22 28.66 -10.67
N ALA A 204 -25.99 29.13 -10.95
CA ALA A 204 -25.44 29.18 -12.30
C ALA A 204 -25.30 27.75 -12.91
N TYR A 205 -24.80 26.79 -12.10
CA TYR A 205 -24.64 25.41 -12.57
C TYR A 205 -25.98 24.73 -12.86
N ILE A 206 -26.99 24.92 -12.01
CA ILE A 206 -28.33 24.34 -12.23
C ILE A 206 -28.96 24.88 -13.52
N ALA A 207 -28.81 26.19 -13.77
CA ALA A 207 -29.33 26.86 -14.95
C ALA A 207 -28.53 26.54 -16.24
N ASN A 208 -27.31 26.05 -16.12
CA ASN A 208 -26.46 25.71 -17.26
C ASN A 208 -26.91 24.38 -17.90
N ASN A 209 -27.31 24.43 -19.18
CA ASN A 209 -27.72 23.26 -19.97
C ASN A 209 -26.64 22.80 -20.97
N ASP A 210 -25.42 23.34 -20.89
CA ASP A 210 -24.31 22.86 -21.70
C ASP A 210 -23.97 21.40 -21.31
N ALA A 211 -23.83 20.55 -22.31
CA ALA A 211 -23.45 19.15 -22.12
C ALA A 211 -22.11 18.98 -21.37
N ASN A 212 -21.21 19.93 -21.52
CA ASN A 212 -19.89 19.93 -20.89
C ASN A 212 -19.85 20.69 -19.55
N ALA A 213 -20.98 21.20 -19.04
CA ALA A 213 -21.03 22.01 -17.81
C ALA A 213 -20.36 21.29 -16.63
N TYR A 214 -20.58 19.98 -16.47
CA TYR A 214 -19.95 19.19 -15.40
C TYR A 214 -18.43 19.07 -15.57
N GLU A 215 -17.96 18.74 -16.77
CA GLU A 215 -16.52 18.66 -17.05
C GLU A 215 -15.82 19.99 -16.85
N THR A 216 -16.45 21.08 -17.22
CA THR A 216 -15.96 22.45 -16.99
C THR A 216 -15.73 22.71 -15.50
N GLU A 217 -16.68 22.36 -14.64
CA GLU A 217 -16.52 22.50 -13.19
C GLU A 217 -15.44 21.55 -12.63
N VAL A 218 -15.35 20.31 -13.10
CA VAL A 218 -14.26 19.38 -12.72
C VAL A 218 -12.90 19.99 -13.04
N ASN A 219 -12.69 20.43 -14.28
CA ASN A 219 -11.41 21.02 -14.71
C ASN A 219 -11.07 22.28 -13.91
N LYS A 220 -12.04 23.16 -13.68
CA LYS A 220 -11.89 24.35 -12.87
C LYS A 220 -11.44 24.02 -11.44
N LEU A 221 -12.08 23.06 -10.78
CA LEU A 221 -11.76 22.72 -9.39
C LEU A 221 -10.40 22.02 -9.27
N LEU A 222 -10.04 21.14 -10.19
CA LEU A 222 -8.72 20.50 -10.24
C LEU A 222 -7.58 21.50 -10.50
N ALA A 223 -7.88 22.67 -11.08
CA ALA A 223 -6.91 23.74 -11.33
C ALA A 223 -6.77 24.71 -10.14
N THR A 224 -7.66 24.67 -9.13
CA THR A 224 -7.57 25.56 -7.96
C THR A 224 -6.48 25.11 -6.99
N HIS A 225 -5.86 26.06 -6.28
CA HIS A 225 -4.92 25.76 -5.20
C HIS A 225 -5.60 25.04 -4.01
N HIS A 226 -6.92 25.09 -3.90
CA HIS A 226 -7.69 24.36 -2.88
C HIS A 226 -7.64 22.83 -3.09
N PHE A 227 -7.37 22.36 -4.31
CA PHE A 227 -7.14 20.95 -4.59
C PHE A 227 -5.97 20.42 -3.76
N GLY A 228 -4.79 21.05 -3.86
CA GLY A 228 -3.62 20.63 -3.09
C GLY A 228 -3.85 20.72 -1.59
N GLN A 229 -4.52 21.79 -1.09
CA GLN A 229 -4.86 21.89 0.34
C GLN A 229 -5.75 20.75 0.83
N ARG A 230 -6.71 20.31 0.03
CA ARG A 230 -7.59 19.18 0.35
C ARG A 230 -6.85 17.86 0.34
N TRP A 231 -6.14 17.58 -0.74
CA TRP A 231 -5.51 16.27 -0.98
C TRP A 231 -4.21 16.09 -0.19
N ALA A 232 -3.51 17.19 0.14
CA ALA A 232 -2.39 17.14 1.08
C ALA A 232 -2.80 16.62 2.46
N ARG A 233 -4.02 16.93 2.95
CA ARG A 233 -4.47 16.41 4.25
C ARG A 233 -4.45 14.90 4.30
N TYR A 234 -4.95 14.23 3.25
CA TYR A 234 -4.94 12.78 3.18
C TYR A 234 -3.53 12.19 3.15
N TRP A 235 -2.61 12.86 2.44
CA TRP A 235 -1.21 12.46 2.44
C TRP A 235 -0.55 12.65 3.81
N LEU A 236 -0.79 13.78 4.45
CA LEU A 236 -0.24 14.12 5.76
C LEU A 236 -0.72 13.15 6.86
N ASP A 237 -1.99 12.69 6.79
CA ASP A 237 -2.51 11.65 7.67
C ASP A 237 -1.74 10.31 7.48
N LEU A 238 -1.51 9.96 6.23
CA LEU A 238 -0.84 8.70 5.89
C LEU A 238 0.61 8.66 6.39
N ILE A 239 1.30 9.79 6.37
CA ILE A 239 2.70 9.87 6.82
C ILE A 239 2.82 10.34 8.28
N ARG A 240 1.74 10.27 9.07
CA ARG A 240 1.69 10.65 10.50
C ARG A 240 2.22 12.05 10.80
N PHE A 241 1.92 13.03 9.91
CA PHE A 241 2.38 14.39 10.07
C PHE A 241 1.82 15.04 11.34
N ALA A 242 2.71 15.70 12.10
CA ALA A 242 2.36 16.68 13.11
C ALA A 242 3.47 17.73 13.23
N ASP A 243 3.11 18.91 13.71
CA ASP A 243 4.05 20.00 13.92
C ASP A 243 4.93 19.79 15.16
N THR A 244 4.63 18.76 15.96
CA THR A 244 5.35 18.47 17.22
C THR A 244 5.88 17.06 17.27
N CYS A 245 6.81 16.82 18.22
CA CYS A 245 7.53 15.56 18.37
C CYS A 245 6.70 14.45 19.06
N GLY A 246 5.71 14.81 19.89
CA GLY A 246 5.07 13.88 20.81
C GLY A 246 5.89 13.65 22.09
N TYR A 247 5.56 12.60 22.82
CA TYR A 247 6.10 12.28 24.13
C TYR A 247 5.86 13.40 25.18
N GLU A 248 6.54 13.36 26.29
CA GLU A 248 6.26 14.22 27.46
C GLU A 248 6.46 15.72 27.17
N ARG A 249 7.50 16.06 26.43
CA ARG A 249 7.81 17.46 26.12
C ARG A 249 7.08 18.00 24.91
N ASP A 250 6.70 17.14 24.01
CA ASP A 250 5.98 17.44 22.76
C ASP A 250 6.45 18.74 22.07
N GLN A 251 7.76 18.83 21.85
CA GLN A 251 8.42 19.99 21.30
C GLN A 251 8.00 20.24 19.85
N LEU A 252 8.01 21.50 19.41
CA LEU A 252 7.83 21.86 18.02
C LEU A 252 8.96 21.34 17.15
N LYS A 253 8.65 20.87 15.96
CA LYS A 253 9.60 20.58 14.90
C LYS A 253 9.85 21.84 14.09
N PRO A 254 11.03 22.45 14.17
CA PRO A 254 11.32 23.68 13.44
C PRO A 254 11.13 23.46 11.94
N ASN A 255 10.43 24.41 11.28
CA ASN A 255 10.28 24.41 9.82
C ASN A 255 9.62 23.18 9.19
N ILE A 256 9.02 22.25 9.97
CA ILE A 256 8.28 21.10 9.39
C ILE A 256 7.06 21.55 8.57
N TRP A 257 6.51 22.75 8.83
CA TRP A 257 5.45 23.34 8.03
C TRP A 257 5.85 23.54 6.56
N LYS A 258 7.14 23.75 6.25
CA LYS A 258 7.63 23.83 4.87
C LYS A 258 7.35 22.53 4.11
N TYR A 259 7.49 21.36 4.76
CA TYR A 259 7.14 20.08 4.17
C TYR A 259 5.64 19.96 3.86
N ARG A 260 4.74 20.43 4.78
CA ARG A 260 3.31 20.47 4.50
C ARG A 260 3.03 21.32 3.26
N ASP A 261 3.64 22.51 3.18
CA ASP A 261 3.45 23.42 2.06
C ASP A 261 4.00 22.81 0.76
N TRP A 262 5.15 22.15 0.81
CA TRP A 262 5.70 21.39 -0.32
C TRP A 262 4.72 20.32 -0.84
N VAL A 263 4.07 19.56 0.04
CA VAL A 263 3.05 18.56 -0.38
C VAL A 263 1.88 19.24 -1.08
N ILE A 264 1.39 20.38 -0.56
CA ILE A 264 0.31 21.15 -1.19
C ILE A 264 0.71 21.61 -2.59
N ASP A 265 1.91 22.16 -2.73
CA ASP A 265 2.40 22.72 -4.00
C ASP A 265 2.70 21.59 -5.02
N ALA A 266 3.26 20.48 -4.60
CA ALA A 266 3.51 19.32 -5.45
C ALA A 266 2.20 18.76 -6.04
N LEU A 267 1.14 18.64 -5.23
CA LEU A 267 -0.17 18.20 -5.69
C LEU A 267 -0.84 19.22 -6.61
N ASN A 268 -0.73 20.54 -6.31
CA ASN A 268 -1.26 21.59 -7.16
C ASN A 268 -0.57 21.64 -8.52
N ALA A 269 0.75 21.44 -8.56
CA ALA A 269 1.54 21.37 -9.78
C ALA A 269 1.36 20.06 -10.57
N ASP A 270 0.55 19.11 -10.06
CA ASP A 270 0.44 17.77 -10.62
C ASP A 270 1.82 17.13 -10.82
N MET A 271 2.68 17.23 -9.77
CA MET A 271 3.99 16.59 -9.79
C MET A 271 3.83 15.11 -10.12
N PRO A 272 4.62 14.54 -11.04
CA PRO A 272 4.59 13.10 -11.28
C PRO A 272 4.79 12.32 -9.99
N TYR A 273 3.94 11.31 -9.73
CA TYR A 273 3.96 10.59 -8.45
C TYR A 273 5.30 9.87 -8.20
N ASP A 274 5.96 9.40 -9.24
CA ASP A 274 7.31 8.83 -9.15
C ASP A 274 8.35 9.85 -8.64
N ARG A 275 8.29 11.11 -9.10
CA ARG A 275 9.11 12.20 -8.55
C ARG A 275 8.70 12.54 -7.11
N PHE A 276 7.40 12.60 -6.84
CA PHE A 276 6.87 12.85 -5.50
C PHE A 276 7.37 11.83 -4.48
N VAL A 277 7.51 10.56 -4.87
CA VAL A 277 8.10 9.49 -4.04
C VAL A 277 9.60 9.69 -3.87
N ARG A 278 10.34 9.92 -4.97
CA ARG A 278 11.81 10.09 -4.94
C ARG A 278 12.22 11.27 -4.08
N ASP A 279 11.57 12.42 -4.24
CA ASP A 279 11.92 13.62 -3.48
C ASP A 279 11.68 13.41 -1.97
N GLN A 280 10.63 12.69 -1.56
CA GLN A 280 10.36 12.43 -0.15
C GLN A 280 11.31 11.42 0.49
N LEU A 281 11.78 10.43 -0.24
CA LEU A 281 12.69 9.41 0.29
C LEU A 281 14.17 9.79 0.17
N ALA A 282 14.52 10.55 -0.88
CA ALA A 282 15.90 10.78 -1.28
C ALA A 282 16.12 12.14 -1.93
N GLY A 283 15.35 13.17 -1.57
CA GLY A 283 15.44 14.49 -2.19
C GLY A 283 16.80 15.20 -1.98
N ASP A 284 17.57 14.77 -0.99
CA ASP A 284 18.95 15.18 -0.78
C ASP A 284 19.96 14.39 -1.64
N GLU A 285 19.56 13.25 -2.19
CA GLU A 285 20.41 12.35 -3.01
C GLU A 285 20.19 12.50 -4.52
N VAL A 286 19.13 13.20 -4.95
CA VAL A 286 18.83 13.37 -6.37
C VAL A 286 19.82 14.31 -7.07
N HIS A 287 20.08 14.09 -8.36
CA HIS A 287 21.01 14.93 -9.15
C HIS A 287 20.51 16.36 -9.36
N TYR A 288 19.21 16.61 -9.27
CA TYR A 288 18.57 17.93 -9.35
C TYR A 288 18.30 18.54 -7.97
N ARG A 289 19.09 18.15 -6.95
CA ARG A 289 18.90 18.60 -5.56
C ARG A 289 18.79 20.12 -5.46
N ASP A 290 17.72 20.57 -4.82
CA ASP A 290 17.43 21.95 -4.49
C ASP A 290 16.75 22.05 -3.11
N GLU A 291 16.39 23.25 -2.67
CA GLU A 291 15.70 23.44 -1.40
C GLU A 291 14.38 22.64 -1.33
N GLN A 292 13.64 22.58 -2.44
CA GLN A 292 12.33 21.92 -2.48
C GLN A 292 12.46 20.40 -2.36
N SER A 293 13.41 19.79 -3.05
CA SER A 293 13.66 18.36 -2.95
C SER A 293 14.16 17.95 -1.56
N VAL A 294 14.97 18.80 -0.92
CA VAL A 294 15.44 18.57 0.46
C VAL A 294 14.32 18.76 1.48
N ILE A 295 13.44 19.77 1.34
CA ILE A 295 12.25 19.95 2.18
C ILE A 295 11.36 18.69 2.12
N ALA A 296 11.23 18.05 0.96
CA ALA A 296 10.43 16.84 0.78
C ALA A 296 10.87 15.69 1.70
N THR A 297 12.17 15.58 2.03
CA THR A 297 12.68 14.55 2.95
C THR A 297 12.16 14.70 4.39
N GLY A 298 11.47 15.78 4.69
CA GLY A 298 10.72 15.99 5.93
C GLY A 298 9.71 14.89 6.24
N MET A 299 9.24 14.14 5.24
CA MET A 299 8.43 12.92 5.42
C MET A 299 9.09 11.94 6.39
N ILE A 300 10.39 11.68 6.24
CA ILE A 300 11.13 10.72 7.06
C ILE A 300 11.12 11.17 8.54
N ARG A 301 11.16 12.48 8.79
CA ARG A 301 11.16 13.06 10.13
C ARG A 301 9.78 13.40 10.68
N ALA A 302 8.71 13.21 9.91
CA ALA A 302 7.36 13.57 10.32
C ALA A 302 6.84 12.80 11.53
N GLY A 303 7.33 11.59 11.82
CA GLY A 303 6.92 10.74 12.94
C GLY A 303 7.21 11.31 14.34
N THR A 304 6.89 10.54 15.37
CA THR A 304 7.19 10.87 16.76
C THR A 304 8.70 10.92 17.01
N TRP A 305 9.12 11.71 17.98
CA TRP A 305 10.52 11.79 18.40
C TRP A 305 10.62 12.04 19.90
N ASN A 306 11.27 11.11 20.63
CA ASN A 306 11.62 11.29 22.04
C ASN A 306 13.02 11.92 22.15
N ASP A 307 13.13 13.03 22.83
CA ASP A 307 14.39 13.74 23.06
C ASP A 307 15.19 13.18 24.26
N GLU A 308 14.53 12.43 25.14
CA GLU A 308 15.13 11.80 26.33
C GLU A 308 14.68 10.33 26.46
N PRO A 309 15.06 9.45 25.52
CA PRO A 309 14.72 8.04 25.62
C PRO A 309 15.52 7.38 26.76
N ASN A 310 14.87 6.48 27.52
CA ASN A 310 15.52 5.75 28.62
C ASN A 310 16.72 4.89 28.15
N ASP A 311 16.62 4.30 26.95
CA ASP A 311 17.73 3.63 26.25
C ASP A 311 17.89 4.24 24.85
N PRO A 312 18.80 5.22 24.67
CA PRO A 312 19.02 5.85 23.37
C PRO A 312 19.45 4.88 22.28
N ALA A 313 20.19 3.82 22.62
CA ALA A 313 20.67 2.85 21.64
C ALA A 313 19.55 1.93 21.14
N ASP A 314 18.60 1.54 22.00
CA ASP A 314 17.41 0.77 21.57
C ASP A 314 16.41 1.67 20.84
N TYR A 315 16.31 2.92 21.24
CA TYR A 315 15.42 3.90 20.61
C TYR A 315 15.72 4.12 19.12
N VAL A 316 16.98 4.01 18.69
CA VAL A 316 17.34 4.07 17.26
C VAL A 316 16.59 3.00 16.46
N TYR A 317 16.52 1.77 16.97
CA TYR A 317 15.80 0.68 16.30
C TYR A 317 14.28 0.91 16.29
N THR A 318 13.74 1.53 17.34
CA THR A 318 12.33 1.95 17.37
C THR A 318 12.04 3.00 16.27
N ARG A 319 12.96 3.93 16.07
CA ARG A 319 12.85 4.93 14.99
C ARG A 319 12.98 4.31 13.61
N LEU A 320 13.90 3.36 13.42
CA LEU A 320 14.02 2.61 12.17
C LEU A 320 12.73 1.86 11.85
N GLU A 321 12.10 1.22 12.85
CA GLU A 321 10.82 0.54 12.68
C GLU A 321 9.72 1.50 12.19
N ASP A 322 9.61 2.69 12.79
CA ASP A 322 8.64 3.72 12.37
C ASP A 322 8.87 4.16 10.91
N MET A 323 10.13 4.36 10.50
CA MET A 323 10.47 4.75 9.12
C MET A 323 10.18 3.63 8.12
N VAL A 324 10.58 2.40 8.42
CA VAL A 324 10.27 1.22 7.61
C VAL A 324 8.76 1.07 7.47
N HIS A 325 8.04 1.11 8.60
CA HIS A 325 6.59 0.96 8.60
C HIS A 325 5.89 2.02 7.76
N THR A 326 6.26 3.29 7.96
CA THR A 326 5.61 4.39 7.24
C THR A 326 5.90 4.32 5.75
N THR A 327 7.16 4.09 5.37
CA THR A 327 7.57 4.00 3.97
C THR A 327 6.85 2.85 3.24
N THR A 328 6.86 1.65 3.84
CA THR A 328 6.28 0.48 3.18
C THR A 328 4.75 0.50 3.19
N SER A 329 4.12 1.02 4.24
CA SER A 329 2.66 1.21 4.27
C SER A 329 2.20 2.29 3.29
N ALA A 330 2.90 3.44 3.24
CA ALA A 330 2.49 4.56 2.39
C ALA A 330 2.61 4.25 0.91
N PHE A 331 3.73 3.66 0.48
CA PHE A 331 4.03 3.47 -0.94
C PHE A 331 3.69 2.07 -1.46
N LEU A 332 3.81 1.04 -0.63
CA LEU A 332 3.65 -0.36 -1.04
C LEU A 332 2.41 -1.05 -0.47
N GLY A 333 1.77 -0.46 0.54
CA GLY A 333 0.63 -1.10 1.21
C GLY A 333 1.02 -2.42 1.89
N LEU A 334 2.22 -2.53 2.44
CA LEU A 334 2.74 -3.72 3.10
C LEU A 334 3.11 -3.45 4.57
N THR A 335 2.99 -4.49 5.42
CA THR A 335 3.25 -4.42 6.86
C THR A 335 4.65 -4.95 7.23
N VAL A 336 5.68 -4.47 6.54
CA VAL A 336 7.07 -4.97 6.66
C VAL A 336 7.61 -4.91 8.09
N LYS A 337 7.13 -3.99 8.93
CA LYS A 337 7.56 -3.89 10.34
C LYS A 337 7.38 -5.17 11.13
N CYS A 338 6.40 -6.02 10.76
CA CYS A 338 6.15 -7.30 11.43
C CYS A 338 7.34 -8.27 11.28
N ALA A 339 8.19 -8.06 10.26
CA ALA A 339 9.39 -8.85 10.02
C ALA A 339 10.62 -8.39 10.86
N ARG A 340 10.50 -7.44 11.77
CA ARG A 340 11.61 -7.02 12.64
C ARG A 340 12.17 -8.16 13.51
N CYS A 341 11.29 -9.00 14.07
CA CYS A 341 11.68 -10.00 15.08
C CYS A 341 11.77 -11.44 14.52
N HIS A 342 11.06 -11.73 13.46
CA HIS A 342 10.97 -13.04 12.80
C HIS A 342 10.49 -12.84 11.35
N ASN A 343 10.54 -13.84 10.51
CA ASN A 343 9.92 -13.78 9.19
C ASN A 343 8.45 -13.38 9.29
N HIS A 344 7.95 -12.59 8.36
CA HIS A 344 6.55 -12.17 8.36
C HIS A 344 5.63 -13.40 8.33
N LYS A 345 4.66 -13.47 9.26
CA LYS A 345 3.84 -14.66 9.46
C LYS A 345 2.99 -15.03 8.24
N PHE A 346 2.59 -14.04 7.43
CA PHE A 346 1.56 -14.21 6.41
C PHE A 346 2.00 -13.80 5.01
N ASP A 347 3.04 -13.00 4.89
CA ASP A 347 3.49 -12.44 3.62
C ASP A 347 4.93 -12.90 3.31
N PRO A 348 5.33 -12.98 2.04
CA PRO A 348 6.65 -13.45 1.64
C PRO A 348 7.74 -12.40 1.93
N ILE A 349 7.87 -12.01 3.19
CA ILE A 349 8.79 -10.99 3.70
C ILE A 349 9.65 -11.60 4.81
N PRO A 350 10.84 -12.13 4.49
CA PRO A 350 11.77 -12.64 5.48
C PRO A 350 12.25 -11.53 6.41
N GLN A 351 12.73 -11.89 7.59
CA GLN A 351 13.29 -10.94 8.56
C GLN A 351 14.42 -10.09 7.95
N THR A 352 15.21 -10.66 7.06
CA THR A 352 16.27 -9.97 6.32
C THR A 352 15.74 -8.77 5.53
N ASP A 353 14.56 -8.83 4.94
CA ASP A 353 13.97 -7.73 4.16
C ASP A 353 13.64 -6.50 5.04
N TYR A 354 13.22 -6.73 6.28
CA TYR A 354 13.07 -5.63 7.24
C TYR A 354 14.40 -4.91 7.45
N TYR A 355 15.49 -5.65 7.71
CA TYR A 355 16.81 -5.05 7.94
C TYR A 355 17.43 -4.46 6.66
N ARG A 356 17.19 -5.06 5.49
CA ARG A 356 17.56 -4.47 4.19
C ARG A 356 16.93 -3.08 4.02
N THR A 357 15.65 -2.94 4.38
CA THR A 357 14.93 -1.66 4.34
C THR A 357 15.38 -0.71 5.46
N ALA A 358 15.61 -1.20 6.67
CA ALA A 358 16.12 -0.40 7.78
C ALA A 358 17.51 0.18 7.48
N ALA A 359 18.36 -0.57 6.76
CA ALA A 359 19.69 -0.14 6.34
C ALA A 359 19.69 1.09 5.41
N LEU A 360 18.55 1.45 4.83
CA LEU A 360 18.41 2.67 4.03
C LEU A 360 18.50 3.93 4.89
N PHE A 361 17.97 3.87 6.11
CA PHE A 361 17.90 4.99 7.05
C PHE A 361 19.02 4.95 8.09
N TRP A 362 19.72 3.83 8.20
CA TRP A 362 20.80 3.63 9.15
C TRP A 362 21.92 4.70 9.08
N PRO A 363 22.38 5.14 7.90
CA PRO A 363 23.43 6.15 7.77
C PRO A 363 23.10 7.51 8.41
N GLY A 364 21.83 7.80 8.60
CA GLY A 364 21.36 9.03 9.24
C GLY A 364 21.41 9.00 10.76
N TYR A 365 21.52 7.81 11.39
CA TYR A 365 21.47 7.64 12.86
C TYR A 365 22.82 7.44 13.53
N MET A 366 23.90 7.41 12.78
CA MET A 366 25.22 7.15 13.35
C MET A 366 25.55 8.14 14.46
N GLY A 367 25.64 7.62 15.69
CA GLY A 367 26.41 8.21 16.79
C GLY A 367 25.67 9.02 17.81
N GLN A 368 24.51 9.36 17.90
CA GLN A 368 23.76 9.88 19.07
C GLN A 368 22.29 10.19 18.73
N ALA A 369 21.38 9.82 19.63
CA ALA A 369 19.97 10.18 19.57
C ALA A 369 19.77 11.69 19.87
N ASN A 370 20.32 12.58 19.05
CA ASN A 370 20.05 13.99 19.18
C ASN A 370 18.68 14.33 18.61
N LEU A 371 17.95 15.24 19.24
CA LEU A 371 16.70 15.85 18.77
C LEU A 371 16.73 16.24 17.29
N GLY A 372 17.90 16.64 16.81
CA GLY A 372 18.09 17.04 15.45
C GLY A 372 17.95 15.91 14.43
N GLY A 373 18.23 14.63 14.77
CA GLY A 373 18.50 13.66 13.73
C GLY A 373 19.57 14.19 12.77
N PRO A 374 19.78 13.58 11.60
CA PRO A 374 20.64 14.16 10.58
C PRO A 374 20.01 15.46 10.09
N SER A 375 20.72 16.57 10.28
CA SER A 375 20.24 17.88 9.88
C SER A 375 20.68 18.19 8.46
N VAL A 376 19.76 18.65 7.64
CA VAL A 376 20.05 19.18 6.30
C VAL A 376 20.68 20.56 6.33
N GLU A 377 20.81 21.19 7.51
CA GLU A 377 21.55 22.45 7.69
C GLU A 377 23.01 22.33 7.23
N GLN A 378 23.63 21.15 7.41
CA GLN A 378 24.98 20.88 6.88
C GLN A 378 25.04 20.94 5.34
N LEU A 379 23.91 20.85 4.66
CA LEU A 379 23.80 21.03 3.21
C LEU A 379 23.46 22.48 2.83
N GLY A 380 23.35 23.39 3.82
CA GLY A 380 23.03 24.81 3.62
C GLY A 380 21.53 25.12 3.50
N TYR A 381 20.63 24.19 3.89
CA TYR A 381 19.19 24.38 3.78
C TYR A 381 18.53 24.56 5.15
N ASP A 382 17.69 25.59 5.28
CA ASP A 382 16.83 25.81 6.44
C ASP A 382 15.54 24.99 6.32
N ALA A 383 15.65 23.68 6.53
CA ALA A 383 14.54 22.74 6.42
C ALA A 383 14.60 21.66 7.50
N PHE A 384 13.43 21.11 7.88
CA PHE A 384 13.35 19.95 8.75
C PHE A 384 13.38 18.66 7.90
N GLY A 385 14.50 18.47 7.17
CA GLY A 385 14.71 17.36 6.26
C GLY A 385 15.62 16.25 6.82
N TRP A 386 15.96 15.30 5.97
CA TRP A 386 16.81 14.15 6.26
C TRP A 386 17.99 14.07 5.28
N THR A 387 19.16 13.72 5.77
CA THR A 387 20.32 13.33 4.97
C THR A 387 21.16 12.30 5.70
N ASP A 388 22.03 11.60 5.01
CA ASP A 388 23.02 10.71 5.61
C ASP A 388 24.09 11.52 6.34
N ARG A 389 24.57 11.01 7.49
CA ARG A 389 25.67 11.65 8.25
C ARG A 389 27.03 11.38 7.64
N ASN A 390 27.17 10.22 7.01
CA ASN A 390 28.35 9.88 6.24
C ASN A 390 27.99 8.88 5.13
N ASN A 391 28.92 8.68 4.19
CA ASN A 391 28.77 7.80 3.05
C ASN A 391 29.33 6.38 3.28
N ALA A 392 29.93 6.12 4.44
CA ALA A 392 30.50 4.83 4.84
C ALA A 392 30.02 4.47 6.26
N PRO A 393 28.72 4.20 6.45
CA PRO A 393 28.17 3.86 7.75
C PRO A 393 28.67 2.50 8.23
N GLU A 394 28.66 2.30 9.56
CA GLU A 394 28.83 0.98 10.15
C GLU A 394 27.77 0.00 9.62
N ASP A 395 28.10 -1.28 9.65
CA ASP A 395 27.20 -2.34 9.22
C ASP A 395 25.98 -2.46 10.13
N LEU A 396 24.81 -2.49 9.55
CA LEU A 396 23.59 -2.89 10.26
C LEU A 396 23.55 -4.43 10.32
N ARG A 397 23.29 -4.97 11.52
CA ARG A 397 23.15 -6.41 11.72
C ARG A 397 21.71 -6.80 11.96
N LEU A 398 21.34 -7.98 11.49
CA LEU A 398 20.09 -8.63 11.86
C LEU A 398 20.09 -8.87 13.38
N LEU A 399 18.98 -8.61 14.04
CA LEU A 399 18.83 -8.84 15.48
C LEU A 399 17.93 -10.06 15.72
N ILE A 400 18.46 -11.09 16.34
CA ILE A 400 17.70 -12.29 16.69
C ILE A 400 16.52 -11.87 17.60
N LYS A 401 15.30 -12.19 17.21
CA LYS A 401 14.06 -11.76 17.88
C LYS A 401 13.90 -10.24 18.01
N GLY A 402 14.60 -9.44 17.20
CA GLY A 402 14.61 -8.00 17.29
C GLY A 402 15.37 -7.42 18.48
N GLU A 403 16.14 -8.24 19.23
CA GLU A 403 16.85 -7.85 20.45
C GLU A 403 18.23 -7.28 20.13
N ARG A 404 18.51 -6.03 20.48
CA ARG A 404 19.76 -5.32 20.19
C ARG A 404 21.01 -6.06 20.71
N HIS A 405 20.92 -6.77 21.81
CA HIS A 405 22.02 -7.51 22.43
C HIS A 405 22.28 -8.88 21.79
N ARG A 406 21.55 -9.23 20.73
CA ARG A 406 21.68 -10.51 20.02
C ARG A 406 21.89 -10.28 18.51
N PRO A 407 22.97 -9.58 18.13
CA PRO A 407 23.28 -9.34 16.72
C PRO A 407 23.69 -10.65 16.03
N ALA A 408 23.22 -10.82 14.81
CA ALA A 408 23.60 -11.91 13.90
C ALA A 408 24.35 -11.35 12.67
N ASP A 409 24.01 -11.83 11.48
CA ASP A 409 24.71 -11.48 10.24
C ASP A 409 24.58 -9.99 9.87
N VAL A 410 25.58 -9.49 9.17
CA VAL A 410 25.56 -8.16 8.55
C VAL A 410 24.56 -8.20 7.40
N ILE A 411 23.67 -7.20 7.37
CA ILE A 411 22.65 -7.08 6.32
C ILE A 411 23.01 -5.92 5.39
N GLN A 412 23.15 -6.23 4.12
CA GLN A 412 23.32 -5.22 3.08
C GLN A 412 21.97 -4.54 2.75
N PRO A 413 21.95 -3.22 2.45
CA PRO A 413 20.74 -2.53 2.03
C PRO A 413 20.21 -3.13 0.71
N GLY A 414 18.90 -3.15 0.56
CA GLY A 414 18.30 -3.71 -0.65
C GLY A 414 16.78 -3.59 -0.68
N PRO A 415 16.17 -3.99 -1.80
CA PRO A 415 14.72 -4.02 -1.96
C PRO A 415 14.10 -5.21 -1.22
N LEU A 416 12.77 -5.31 -1.26
CA LEU A 416 12.05 -6.47 -0.73
C LEU A 416 12.16 -7.65 -1.71
N SER A 417 12.56 -8.82 -1.22
CA SER A 417 12.72 -10.04 -2.02
C SER A 417 11.38 -10.62 -2.52
N ALA A 418 10.26 -10.17 -1.93
CA ALA A 418 8.92 -10.53 -2.36
C ALA A 418 8.63 -10.18 -3.84
N ILE A 419 9.29 -9.17 -4.40
CA ILE A 419 9.18 -8.77 -5.80
C ILE A 419 10.43 -9.28 -6.53
N SER A 420 10.46 -10.57 -6.81
CA SER A 420 11.65 -11.31 -7.25
C SER A 420 12.30 -10.78 -8.54
N ASN A 421 11.52 -10.29 -9.50
CA ASN A 421 12.05 -9.71 -10.74
C ASN A 421 12.82 -8.39 -10.52
N LEU A 422 12.62 -7.73 -9.38
CA LEU A 422 13.27 -6.48 -8.99
C LEU A 422 14.22 -6.66 -7.80
N ASP A 423 14.41 -7.86 -7.28
CA ASP A 423 15.33 -8.15 -6.18
C ASP A 423 16.78 -8.16 -6.67
N LYS A 424 17.36 -6.97 -6.76
CA LYS A 424 18.76 -6.77 -7.17
C LYS A 424 19.52 -6.05 -6.06
N PRO A 425 20.75 -6.46 -5.75
CA PRO A 425 21.60 -5.75 -4.79
C PRO A 425 21.78 -4.28 -5.17
N PHE A 426 21.82 -3.41 -4.18
CA PHE A 426 22.15 -2.01 -4.40
C PHE A 426 23.66 -1.85 -4.64
N THR A 427 24.01 -0.91 -5.49
CA THR A 427 25.41 -0.58 -5.77
C THR A 427 25.99 0.30 -4.66
N ALA A 428 27.24 0.06 -4.32
CA ALA A 428 27.97 0.94 -3.42
C ALA A 428 28.14 2.35 -4.04
N PRO A 429 28.18 3.42 -3.23
CA PRO A 429 28.43 4.76 -3.73
C PRO A 429 29.85 4.88 -4.29
N GLU A 430 30.03 5.78 -5.25
CA GLU A 430 31.36 6.13 -5.75
C GLU A 430 32.22 6.76 -4.65
N PRO A 431 33.57 6.58 -4.69
CA PRO A 431 34.46 7.24 -3.75
C PRO A 431 34.27 8.76 -3.76
N GLY A 432 34.08 9.35 -2.57
CA GLY A 432 33.85 10.79 -2.42
C GLY A 432 32.39 11.22 -2.53
N ALA A 433 31.46 10.30 -2.69
CA ALA A 433 30.02 10.60 -2.63
C ALA A 433 29.63 11.27 -1.30
N SER A 434 28.66 12.19 -1.34
CA SER A 434 28.20 12.92 -0.14
C SER A 434 27.23 12.09 0.72
N THR A 435 26.58 11.08 0.15
CA THR A 435 25.62 10.19 0.79
C THR A 435 25.84 8.75 0.34
N THR A 436 25.07 7.81 0.91
CA THR A 436 25.13 6.39 0.51
C THR A 436 24.33 6.06 -0.75
N TYR A 437 23.49 6.95 -1.23
CA TYR A 437 22.51 6.73 -2.32
C TYR A 437 21.59 5.50 -2.14
N ARG A 438 21.50 4.96 -0.93
CA ARG A 438 20.66 3.79 -0.62
C ARG A 438 19.18 4.14 -0.76
N ARG A 439 18.77 5.31 -0.26
CA ARG A 439 17.39 5.80 -0.31
C ARG A 439 16.97 6.10 -1.74
N LEU A 440 17.86 6.68 -2.57
CA LEU A 440 17.57 6.93 -3.98
C LEU A 440 17.38 5.64 -4.77
N GLN A 441 18.22 4.63 -4.56
CA GLN A 441 18.07 3.33 -5.20
C GLN A 441 16.75 2.65 -4.80
N PHE A 442 16.38 2.74 -3.52
CA PHE A 442 15.10 2.21 -3.05
C PHE A 442 13.90 3.01 -3.60
N ALA A 443 14.00 4.32 -3.67
CA ALA A 443 12.97 5.16 -4.27
C ALA A 443 12.77 4.84 -5.76
N ASN A 444 13.86 4.60 -6.51
CA ASN A 444 13.80 4.16 -7.88
C ASN A 444 13.16 2.76 -8.01
N TRP A 445 13.47 1.82 -7.08
CA TRP A 445 12.84 0.51 -7.03
C TRP A 445 11.32 0.61 -6.74
N ILE A 446 10.90 1.47 -5.79
CA ILE A 446 9.47 1.73 -5.54
C ILE A 446 8.78 2.24 -6.81
N THR A 447 9.41 3.15 -7.53
CA THR A 447 8.83 3.83 -8.70
C THR A 447 9.12 3.12 -10.02
N ASP A 448 9.75 1.95 -9.99
CA ASP A 448 9.91 1.13 -11.17
C ASP A 448 8.55 0.75 -11.75
N THR A 449 8.41 0.84 -13.06
CA THR A 449 7.14 0.53 -13.75
C THR A 449 6.75 -0.94 -13.64
N GLN A 450 7.69 -1.81 -13.30
CA GLN A 450 7.46 -3.22 -13.04
C GLN A 450 7.10 -3.51 -11.57
N ASN A 451 7.19 -2.51 -10.67
CA ASN A 451 6.75 -2.68 -9.29
C ASN A 451 5.22 -2.78 -9.25
N PRO A 452 4.65 -3.93 -8.84
CA PRO A 452 3.21 -4.17 -8.96
C PRO A 452 2.39 -3.40 -7.92
N LEU A 453 3.01 -2.88 -6.87
CA LEU A 453 2.31 -2.32 -5.71
C LEU A 453 2.08 -0.81 -5.82
N THR A 454 3.09 -0.04 -6.16
CA THR A 454 3.10 1.42 -6.03
C THR A 454 1.92 2.10 -6.74
N ALA A 455 1.70 1.77 -8.00
CA ALA A 455 0.60 2.34 -8.76
C ALA A 455 -0.77 1.85 -8.25
N ARG A 456 -0.91 0.54 -7.94
CA ARG A 456 -2.15 -0.02 -7.37
C ARG A 456 -2.52 0.65 -6.05
N VAL A 457 -1.56 0.82 -5.15
CA VAL A 457 -1.78 1.45 -3.84
C VAL A 457 -2.23 2.90 -4.01
N MET A 458 -1.58 3.68 -4.87
CA MET A 458 -1.93 5.09 -5.06
C MET A 458 -3.32 5.26 -5.69
N VAL A 459 -3.63 4.53 -6.75
CA VAL A 459 -4.97 4.64 -7.38
C VAL A 459 -6.08 4.13 -6.46
N ASN A 460 -5.81 3.12 -5.63
CA ASN A 460 -6.74 2.65 -4.62
C ASN A 460 -7.05 3.73 -3.55
N ARG A 461 -6.04 4.53 -3.15
CA ARG A 461 -6.23 5.65 -2.21
C ARG A 461 -7.04 6.77 -2.84
N ILE A 462 -6.76 7.14 -4.10
CA ILE A 462 -7.56 8.15 -4.81
C ILE A 462 -9.02 7.68 -4.93
N TRP A 463 -9.24 6.42 -5.31
CA TRP A 463 -10.56 5.82 -5.37
C TRP A 463 -11.29 5.89 -4.00
N GLN A 464 -10.61 5.46 -2.93
CA GLN A 464 -11.14 5.46 -1.57
C GLN A 464 -11.66 6.85 -1.14
N HIS A 465 -10.89 7.90 -1.38
CA HIS A 465 -11.27 9.23 -0.96
C HIS A 465 -12.47 9.78 -1.73
N TYR A 466 -12.64 9.41 -3.01
CA TYR A 466 -13.82 9.80 -3.79
C TYR A 466 -15.04 8.93 -3.48
N LEU A 467 -14.88 7.64 -3.37
CA LEU A 467 -16.01 6.70 -3.26
C LEU A 467 -16.29 6.25 -1.81
N GLY A 468 -15.45 6.63 -0.84
CA GLY A 468 -15.59 6.32 0.59
C GLY A 468 -14.89 5.02 1.02
N GLU A 469 -14.71 4.07 0.12
CA GLU A 469 -13.93 2.84 0.33
C GLU A 469 -13.01 2.57 -0.87
N GLY A 470 -11.89 1.86 -0.63
CA GLY A 470 -10.99 1.42 -1.68
C GLY A 470 -11.54 0.21 -2.45
N LEU A 471 -11.05 0.01 -3.65
CA LEU A 471 -11.21 -1.27 -4.36
C LEU A 471 -10.61 -2.40 -3.53
N VAL A 472 -9.47 -2.12 -2.88
CA VAL A 472 -8.90 -2.88 -1.76
C VAL A 472 -9.26 -2.14 -0.47
N ARG A 473 -10.07 -2.75 0.37
CA ARG A 473 -10.64 -2.11 1.57
C ARG A 473 -9.65 -1.92 2.72
N THR A 474 -8.49 -2.56 2.65
CA THR A 474 -7.37 -2.44 3.58
C THR A 474 -6.21 -1.68 2.93
N PRO A 475 -6.27 -0.34 2.83
CA PRO A 475 -5.39 0.45 1.97
C PRO A 475 -3.91 0.44 2.41
N ASN A 476 -3.61 0.03 3.65
CA ASN A 476 -2.25 -0.17 4.16
C ASN A 476 -1.81 -1.64 4.19
N ASN A 477 -2.67 -2.56 3.72
CA ASN A 477 -2.37 -3.99 3.71
C ASN A 477 -2.93 -4.67 2.46
N PHE A 478 -2.04 -4.90 1.48
CA PHE A 478 -2.28 -5.64 0.23
C PHE A 478 -1.77 -7.09 0.34
N GLY A 479 -1.25 -7.48 1.52
CA GLY A 479 -0.81 -8.83 1.82
C GLY A 479 -1.96 -9.78 2.12
N PHE A 480 -1.62 -10.98 2.59
CA PHE A 480 -2.54 -12.11 2.82
C PHE A 480 -3.70 -11.80 3.78
N LYS A 481 -3.44 -11.01 4.83
CA LYS A 481 -4.48 -10.59 5.80
C LYS A 481 -5.23 -9.34 5.36
N GLY A 482 -4.87 -8.76 4.22
CA GLY A 482 -5.62 -7.69 3.59
C GLY A 482 -6.86 -8.19 2.84
N ALA A 483 -7.77 -7.28 2.54
CA ALA A 483 -8.94 -7.60 1.72
C ALA A 483 -8.52 -7.77 0.25
N PRO A 484 -9.01 -8.78 -0.46
CA PRO A 484 -8.82 -8.86 -1.90
C PRO A 484 -9.55 -7.72 -2.62
N PRO A 485 -9.10 -7.30 -3.80
CA PRO A 485 -9.76 -6.26 -4.56
C PRO A 485 -11.15 -6.71 -5.02
N THR A 486 -12.15 -5.84 -4.85
CA THR A 486 -13.52 -6.10 -5.32
C THR A 486 -13.60 -6.14 -6.85
N HIS A 487 -12.76 -5.34 -7.52
CA HIS A 487 -12.66 -5.22 -8.97
C HIS A 487 -11.17 -5.25 -9.39
N PRO A 488 -10.54 -6.43 -9.43
CA PRO A 488 -9.11 -6.54 -9.70
C PRO A 488 -8.71 -5.94 -11.06
N GLN A 489 -9.50 -6.17 -12.11
CA GLN A 489 -9.23 -5.61 -13.42
C GLN A 489 -9.36 -4.08 -13.45
N LEU A 490 -10.31 -3.49 -12.74
CA LEU A 490 -10.41 -2.02 -12.62
C LEU A 490 -9.20 -1.44 -11.87
N LEU A 491 -8.74 -2.11 -10.82
CA LEU A 491 -7.54 -1.69 -10.08
C LEU A 491 -6.31 -1.67 -11.00
N ASP A 492 -6.11 -2.74 -11.77
CA ASP A 492 -4.99 -2.86 -12.72
C ASP A 492 -5.11 -1.88 -13.88
N TYR A 493 -6.33 -1.64 -14.37
CA TYR A 493 -6.57 -0.61 -15.38
C TYR A 493 -6.15 0.78 -14.88
N LEU A 494 -6.62 1.20 -13.69
CA LEU A 494 -6.28 2.49 -13.11
C LEU A 494 -4.78 2.62 -12.82
N ALA A 495 -4.15 1.56 -12.32
CA ALA A 495 -2.70 1.50 -12.11
C ALA A 495 -1.93 1.69 -13.43
N SER A 496 -2.35 0.99 -14.49
CA SER A 496 -1.78 1.14 -15.83
C SER A 496 -1.97 2.55 -16.41
N GLU A 497 -3.14 3.17 -16.17
CA GLU A 497 -3.42 4.55 -16.59
C GLU A 497 -2.57 5.58 -15.85
N LEU A 498 -2.24 5.35 -14.58
CA LEU A 498 -1.33 6.21 -13.82
C LEU A 498 0.10 6.15 -14.40
N VAL A 499 0.62 4.94 -14.61
CA VAL A 499 1.98 4.73 -15.14
C VAL A 499 2.10 5.26 -16.57
N SER A 500 1.20 4.86 -17.48
CA SER A 500 1.20 5.30 -18.88
C SER A 500 0.93 6.80 -19.04
N GLY A 501 0.23 7.40 -18.07
CA GLY A 501 -0.02 8.83 -17.97
C GLY A 501 1.13 9.63 -17.35
N GLN A 502 2.36 9.09 -17.35
CA GLN A 502 3.55 9.73 -16.77
C GLN A 502 3.39 10.05 -15.28
N TRP A 503 2.73 9.16 -14.55
CA TRP A 503 2.49 9.28 -13.11
C TRP A 503 1.68 10.53 -12.71
N LYS A 504 0.96 11.18 -13.64
CA LYS A 504 0.14 12.37 -13.38
C LYS A 504 -1.14 12.00 -12.65
N MET A 505 -1.24 12.43 -11.39
CA MET A 505 -2.37 12.07 -10.52
C MET A 505 -3.68 12.73 -10.92
N LYS A 506 -3.66 14.02 -11.35
CA LYS A 506 -4.89 14.74 -11.75
C LYS A 506 -5.63 14.07 -12.90
N ARG A 507 -4.93 13.31 -13.75
CA ARG A 507 -5.54 12.49 -14.79
C ARG A 507 -6.45 11.40 -14.18
N ILE A 508 -5.97 10.70 -13.13
CA ILE A 508 -6.78 9.68 -12.43
C ILE A 508 -7.94 10.31 -11.69
N HIS A 509 -7.72 11.45 -11.03
CA HIS A 509 -8.78 12.23 -10.40
C HIS A 509 -9.90 12.55 -11.41
N LYS A 510 -9.54 13.13 -12.56
CA LYS A 510 -10.51 13.46 -13.61
C LYS A 510 -11.23 12.23 -14.13
N LEU A 511 -10.52 11.12 -14.38
CA LEU A 511 -11.12 9.87 -14.87
C LEU A 511 -12.21 9.35 -13.92
N ILE A 512 -11.96 9.37 -12.61
CA ILE A 512 -12.93 8.94 -11.59
C ILE A 512 -14.10 9.93 -11.51
N LEU A 513 -13.84 11.22 -11.43
CA LEU A 513 -14.88 12.25 -11.32
C LEU A 513 -15.82 12.29 -12.53
N MET A 514 -15.29 11.99 -13.72
CA MET A 514 -16.09 11.94 -14.95
C MET A 514 -16.88 10.65 -15.14
N SER A 515 -16.65 9.61 -14.30
CA SER A 515 -17.40 8.34 -14.39
C SER A 515 -18.86 8.53 -13.93
N ALA A 516 -19.77 7.78 -14.56
CA ALA A 516 -21.16 7.68 -14.09
C ALA A 516 -21.22 7.04 -12.68
N THR A 517 -20.28 6.15 -12.37
CA THR A 517 -20.11 5.53 -11.04
C THR A 517 -19.96 6.57 -9.94
N TYR A 518 -19.14 7.62 -10.12
CA TYR A 518 -19.03 8.72 -9.17
C TYR A 518 -20.28 9.60 -9.13
N GLN A 519 -20.93 9.77 -10.28
CA GLN A 519 -22.09 10.67 -10.44
C GLN A 519 -23.42 10.06 -9.98
N GLN A 520 -23.44 8.80 -9.55
CA GLN A 520 -24.65 8.12 -9.06
C GLN A 520 -25.29 8.83 -7.86
N ALA A 521 -26.60 8.66 -7.69
CA ALA A 521 -27.33 8.98 -6.46
C ALA A 521 -26.91 8.02 -5.33
N SER A 522 -27.08 8.46 -4.08
CA SER A 522 -26.83 7.65 -2.88
C SER A 522 -28.01 6.74 -2.50
N THR A 523 -29.08 6.79 -3.27
CA THR A 523 -30.29 5.94 -3.13
C THR A 523 -30.58 5.23 -4.44
N HIS A 524 -31.19 4.06 -4.36
CA HIS A 524 -31.59 3.26 -5.52
C HIS A 524 -33.05 2.81 -5.38
N PRO A 525 -33.87 2.79 -6.46
CA PRO A 525 -35.27 2.33 -6.39
C PRO A 525 -35.42 0.93 -5.79
N GLN A 526 -34.48 0.04 -6.02
CA GLN A 526 -34.46 -1.33 -5.49
C GLN A 526 -33.54 -1.50 -4.27
N GLN A 527 -33.25 -0.45 -3.52
CA GLN A 527 -32.28 -0.47 -2.44
C GLN A 527 -32.55 -1.56 -1.38
N VAL A 528 -33.81 -1.83 -1.06
CA VAL A 528 -34.19 -2.86 -0.09
C VAL A 528 -33.72 -4.25 -0.54
N ASN A 529 -33.96 -4.58 -1.82
CA ASN A 529 -33.55 -5.86 -2.38
C ASN A 529 -32.03 -5.95 -2.54
N TYR A 530 -31.39 -4.88 -3.01
CA TYR A 530 -29.94 -4.87 -3.24
C TYR A 530 -29.13 -4.92 -1.95
N ASN A 531 -29.66 -4.40 -0.85
CA ASN A 531 -29.05 -4.57 0.46
C ASN A 531 -29.00 -6.05 0.92
N GLN A 532 -29.87 -6.92 0.41
CA GLN A 532 -29.79 -8.36 0.72
C GLN A 532 -28.60 -9.03 0.01
N THR A 533 -28.28 -8.56 -1.19
CA THR A 533 -27.18 -9.10 -2.00
C THR A 533 -25.83 -8.43 -1.64
N ASP A 534 -25.83 -7.11 -1.49
CA ASP A 534 -24.62 -6.31 -1.28
C ASP A 534 -24.89 -5.11 -0.34
N PHE A 535 -25.12 -5.39 0.93
CA PHE A 535 -25.37 -4.38 1.96
C PHE A 535 -24.25 -3.33 2.04
N LEU A 536 -23.00 -3.77 1.92
CA LEU A 536 -21.82 -2.93 2.02
C LEU A 536 -21.49 -2.17 0.74
N ASN A 537 -22.34 -2.28 -0.31
CA ASN A 537 -22.13 -1.63 -1.60
C ASN A 537 -20.73 -1.90 -2.21
N ARG A 538 -20.26 -3.15 -2.11
CA ARG A 538 -18.96 -3.57 -2.64
C ARG A 538 -18.90 -3.55 -4.16
N TYR A 539 -20.05 -3.62 -4.81
CA TYR A 539 -20.18 -3.61 -6.27
C TYR A 539 -20.49 -2.23 -6.85
N TRP A 540 -20.58 -1.19 -5.97
CA TRP A 540 -20.76 0.22 -6.38
C TRP A 540 -22.08 0.46 -7.13
N TRP A 541 -23.17 -0.20 -6.71
CA TRP A 541 -24.48 0.00 -7.32
C TRP A 541 -25.15 1.34 -6.94
N ARG A 542 -24.61 2.07 -5.96
CA ARG A 542 -24.97 3.44 -5.58
C ARG A 542 -23.76 4.21 -5.09
N ALA A 543 -23.87 5.54 -4.98
CA ALA A 543 -22.87 6.32 -4.28
C ALA A 543 -22.91 6.06 -2.76
N ASN A 544 -21.74 5.99 -2.12
CA ASN A 544 -21.64 5.93 -0.68
C ASN A 544 -21.91 7.31 -0.06
N ARG A 545 -22.58 7.34 1.08
CA ARG A 545 -22.65 8.55 1.90
C ARG A 545 -21.36 8.65 2.69
N LYS A 546 -20.71 9.81 2.60
CA LYS A 546 -19.48 10.11 3.31
C LYS A 546 -19.73 11.24 4.30
N ARG A 547 -19.10 11.15 5.46
CA ARG A 547 -19.09 12.24 6.41
C ARG A 547 -18.03 13.27 5.99
N LEU A 548 -18.26 14.54 6.32
CA LEU A 548 -17.22 15.55 6.26
C LEU A 548 -16.21 15.29 7.39
N ASP A 549 -14.95 15.44 7.10
CA ASP A 549 -13.91 15.44 8.12
C ASP A 549 -13.90 16.75 8.92
N ALA A 550 -13.21 16.74 10.05
CA ALA A 550 -13.17 17.86 10.99
C ALA A 550 -12.70 19.16 10.33
N GLU A 551 -11.72 19.09 9.46
CA GLU A 551 -11.17 20.24 8.75
C GLU A 551 -12.17 20.84 7.76
N ALA A 552 -12.81 19.99 6.95
CA ALA A 552 -13.83 20.47 6.01
C ALA A 552 -15.05 21.05 6.73
N LEU A 553 -15.42 20.48 7.89
CA LEU A 553 -16.50 21.03 8.72
C LEU A 553 -16.14 22.42 9.25
N ARG A 554 -14.97 22.58 9.89
CA ARG A 554 -14.51 23.88 10.40
C ARG A 554 -14.38 24.92 9.29
N ASP A 555 -13.77 24.55 8.18
CA ASP A 555 -13.60 25.45 7.03
C ASP A 555 -14.95 25.84 6.42
N THR A 556 -15.93 24.94 6.43
CA THR A 556 -17.30 25.24 6.01
C THR A 556 -17.94 26.27 6.91
N LEU A 557 -17.84 26.15 8.25
CA LEU A 557 -18.38 27.11 9.19
C LEU A 557 -17.78 28.52 9.00
N LEU A 558 -16.46 28.59 8.80
CA LEU A 558 -15.77 29.85 8.49
C LEU A 558 -16.16 30.42 7.12
N ASN A 559 -16.39 29.57 6.14
CA ASN A 559 -16.79 30.01 4.80
C ASN A 559 -18.23 30.54 4.77
N ILE A 560 -19.15 29.89 5.50
CA ILE A 560 -20.56 30.30 5.56
C ILE A 560 -20.70 31.67 6.25
N ASN A 561 -19.94 31.93 7.32
CA ASN A 561 -19.99 33.23 8.01
C ASN A 561 -19.12 34.31 7.34
N GLY A 562 -18.46 34.00 6.22
CA GLY A 562 -17.66 34.94 5.43
C GLY A 562 -16.29 35.29 6.04
N SER A 563 -15.84 34.59 7.10
CA SER A 563 -14.58 34.91 7.77
C SER A 563 -13.39 34.06 7.29
N LEU A 564 -13.61 33.03 6.43
CA LEU A 564 -12.54 32.17 5.99
C LEU A 564 -11.46 32.95 5.22
N ASP A 565 -10.23 32.94 5.78
CA ASP A 565 -9.05 33.44 5.07
C ASP A 565 -8.44 32.30 4.23
N THR A 566 -8.23 32.57 2.95
CA THR A 566 -7.65 31.65 1.97
C THR A 566 -6.15 31.83 1.76
N LYS A 567 -5.48 32.61 2.63
CA LYS A 567 -4.02 32.78 2.62
C LYS A 567 -3.31 31.45 2.57
N LEU A 568 -2.34 31.33 1.65
CA LEU A 568 -1.58 30.11 1.40
C LEU A 568 -0.30 30.05 2.23
N GLY A 569 0.08 28.83 2.62
CA GLY A 569 1.40 28.50 3.17
C GLY A 569 1.73 29.17 4.52
N GLY A 570 2.97 28.97 4.95
CA GLY A 570 3.54 29.59 6.14
C GLY A 570 3.33 28.79 7.43
N PRO A 571 3.89 29.27 8.54
CA PRO A 571 3.82 28.60 9.84
C PRO A 571 2.39 28.26 10.29
N ALA A 572 2.27 27.22 11.12
CA ALA A 572 0.99 26.81 11.69
C ALA A 572 0.47 27.85 12.69
N PHE A 573 -0.85 28.07 12.70
CA PHE A 573 -1.51 28.92 13.68
C PHE A 573 -2.08 28.09 14.84
N TYR A 574 -2.15 28.72 16.02
CA TYR A 574 -2.77 28.16 17.22
C TYR A 574 -4.19 28.70 17.38
N PRO A 575 -5.23 27.85 17.30
CA PRO A 575 -6.60 28.26 17.58
C PRO A 575 -6.78 28.65 19.06
N LYS A 576 -7.84 29.37 19.38
CA LYS A 576 -8.20 29.64 20.78
C LYS A 576 -8.67 28.35 21.43
N MET A 577 -8.14 28.03 22.61
CA MET A 577 -8.52 26.89 23.44
C MET A 577 -9.17 27.38 24.73
N ALA A 578 -10.06 26.56 25.29
CA ALA A 578 -10.55 26.81 26.64
C ALA A 578 -9.41 26.58 27.66
N PRO A 579 -9.33 27.38 28.74
CA PRO A 579 -8.28 27.21 29.75
C PRO A 579 -8.19 25.80 30.31
N ASP A 580 -9.32 25.18 30.62
CA ASP A 580 -9.41 23.81 31.17
C ASP A 580 -8.78 22.76 30.25
N ALA A 581 -8.87 22.94 28.92
CA ALA A 581 -8.25 22.05 27.95
C ALA A 581 -6.71 22.17 27.92
N LEU A 582 -6.14 23.21 28.52
CA LEU A 582 -4.69 23.44 28.58
C LEU A 582 -4.07 22.98 29.90
N GLU A 583 -4.86 22.62 30.90
CA GLU A 583 -4.35 22.25 32.23
C GLU A 583 -3.48 21.00 32.23
N GLY A 584 -3.76 20.05 31.31
CA GLY A 584 -2.99 18.83 31.13
C GLY A 584 -1.61 18.99 30.45
N LEU A 585 -1.31 20.17 29.92
CA LEU A 585 -0.02 20.41 29.24
C LEU A 585 1.08 20.73 30.27
N SER A 586 2.27 20.16 30.07
CA SER A 586 3.43 20.33 30.98
C SER A 586 3.81 21.78 31.23
N ARG A 587 3.56 22.67 30.29
CA ARG A 587 3.79 24.13 30.38
C ARG A 587 2.49 24.95 30.37
N LYS A 588 1.34 24.29 30.56
CA LYS A 588 0.01 24.90 30.60
C LYS A 588 -0.23 25.90 29.44
N ALA A 589 -0.77 27.07 29.75
CA ALA A 589 -1.10 28.07 28.73
C ALA A 589 0.10 28.54 27.90
N SER A 590 1.33 28.52 28.43
CA SER A 590 2.54 28.93 27.69
C SER A 590 2.92 27.92 26.57
N ALA A 591 2.44 26.68 26.67
CA ALA A 591 2.63 25.68 25.61
C ALA A 591 1.64 25.86 24.43
N TRP A 592 0.70 26.81 24.53
CA TRP A 592 -0.33 27.12 23.53
C TRP A 592 -0.44 28.62 23.27
N PRO A 593 0.51 29.25 22.57
CA PRO A 593 0.48 30.68 22.26
C PRO A 593 -0.59 30.95 21.22
N THR A 594 -1.78 31.31 21.68
CA THR A 594 -2.93 31.61 20.80
C THR A 594 -2.57 32.65 19.74
N SER A 595 -2.72 32.32 18.46
CA SER A 595 -2.42 33.21 17.34
C SER A 595 -3.40 34.39 17.25
N PRO A 596 -3.04 35.54 16.59
CA PRO A 596 -3.97 36.62 16.29
C PRO A 596 -5.21 36.15 15.54
N LEU A 597 -6.33 36.91 15.67
CA LEU A 597 -7.62 36.52 15.10
C LEU A 597 -7.53 36.27 13.58
N GLN A 598 -6.81 37.10 12.86
CA GLN A 598 -6.63 37.02 11.41
C GLN A 598 -6.02 35.68 11.00
N GLU A 599 -5.02 35.17 11.73
CA GLU A 599 -4.41 33.87 11.44
C GLU A 599 -5.33 32.70 11.83
N ARG A 600 -6.15 32.85 12.86
CA ARG A 600 -7.06 31.80 13.36
C ARG A 600 -8.23 31.47 12.43
N VAL A 601 -8.51 32.31 11.44
CA VAL A 601 -9.56 32.07 10.45
C VAL A 601 -9.06 31.50 9.14
N ARG A 602 -7.78 31.12 9.06
CA ARG A 602 -7.20 30.41 7.92
C ARG A 602 -7.73 28.98 7.81
N ARG A 603 -7.49 28.38 6.65
CA ARG A 603 -7.82 26.96 6.38
C ARG A 603 -7.26 26.05 7.46
N SER A 604 -8.02 25.02 7.84
CA SER A 604 -7.65 24.05 8.90
C SER A 604 -6.38 23.27 8.62
N ILE A 605 -5.96 23.13 7.36
CA ILE A 605 -4.68 22.51 7.01
C ILE A 605 -3.46 23.27 7.57
N TYR A 606 -3.61 24.56 7.85
CA TYR A 606 -2.58 25.40 8.46
C TYR A 606 -2.69 25.53 9.99
N MET A 607 -3.66 24.84 10.60
CA MET A 607 -3.79 24.79 12.05
C MET A 607 -2.74 23.85 12.63
N ILE A 608 -2.19 24.21 13.80
CA ILE A 608 -1.21 23.38 14.51
C ILE A 608 -1.74 21.97 14.76
N SER A 609 -0.98 20.97 14.36
CA SER A 609 -1.19 19.56 14.73
C SER A 609 -0.22 19.22 15.86
N LYS A 610 -0.67 19.42 17.11
CA LYS A 610 0.11 19.11 18.31
C LYS A 610 -0.29 17.75 18.88
N ARG A 611 0.67 16.82 19.01
CA ARG A 611 0.37 15.43 19.39
C ARG A 611 -0.21 15.29 20.79
N ALA A 612 0.32 16.05 21.75
CA ALA A 612 -0.18 16.04 23.12
C ALA A 612 -1.57 16.66 23.27
N GLN A 613 -1.98 17.55 22.35
CA GLN A 613 -3.23 18.28 22.48
C GLN A 613 -3.77 18.73 21.13
N LEU A 614 -4.89 18.18 20.72
CA LEU A 614 -5.65 18.64 19.55
C LEU A 614 -6.80 19.57 19.96
N LEU A 615 -7.25 20.40 19.04
CA LEU A 615 -8.49 21.19 19.23
C LEU A 615 -9.66 20.23 19.46
N PRO A 616 -10.52 20.41 20.50
CA PRO A 616 -11.63 19.51 20.78
C PRO A 616 -12.56 19.26 19.60
N LEU A 617 -12.80 20.25 18.74
CA LEU A 617 -13.55 20.06 17.50
C LEU A 617 -12.91 19.01 16.58
N MET A 618 -11.59 18.94 16.51
CA MET A 618 -10.90 17.95 15.69
C MET A 618 -11.08 16.53 16.23
N THR A 619 -10.91 16.34 17.53
CA THR A 619 -11.10 15.02 18.16
C THR A 619 -12.56 14.57 18.13
N THR A 620 -13.53 15.50 18.24
CA THR A 620 -14.95 15.18 18.15
C THR A 620 -15.38 14.71 16.75
N PHE A 621 -14.76 15.26 15.71
CA PHE A 621 -15.14 14.99 14.31
C PHE A 621 -14.12 14.14 13.56
N ASP A 622 -13.37 13.29 14.25
CA ASP A 622 -12.49 12.29 13.68
C ASP A 622 -11.24 12.88 12.99
N PHE A 623 -10.31 13.38 13.80
CA PHE A 623 -8.98 13.71 13.31
C PHE A 623 -8.11 12.44 13.20
N ALA A 624 -7.13 12.46 12.29
CA ALA A 624 -6.24 11.33 12.10
C ALA A 624 -5.37 11.06 13.34
N GLU A 625 -5.11 9.79 13.62
CA GLU A 625 -4.02 9.38 14.49
C GLU A 625 -2.68 9.91 13.94
N THR A 626 -1.90 10.58 14.78
CA THR A 626 -0.65 11.23 14.36
C THR A 626 0.62 10.44 14.73
N THR A 627 0.48 9.27 15.33
CA THR A 627 1.61 8.40 15.71
C THR A 627 1.81 7.24 14.73
N LEU A 628 0.76 6.85 14.01
CA LEU A 628 0.77 5.76 13.03
C LEU A 628 0.25 6.21 11.66
N PRO A 629 0.65 5.54 10.56
CA PRO A 629 0.10 5.79 9.24
C PRO A 629 -1.42 5.61 9.17
N CYS A 630 -2.18 6.69 9.06
CA CYS A 630 -3.63 6.69 8.97
C CYS A 630 -4.08 6.79 7.51
N ALA A 631 -4.43 5.66 6.90
CA ALA A 631 -4.92 5.65 5.52
C ALA A 631 -6.40 5.97 5.39
N ARG A 632 -7.16 5.84 6.46
CA ARG A 632 -8.59 6.15 6.54
C ARG A 632 -8.95 6.46 7.99
N ARG A 633 -9.71 7.52 8.20
CA ARG A 633 -10.25 7.86 9.52
C ARG A 633 -11.54 7.07 9.75
N GLU A 634 -11.52 6.15 10.72
CA GLU A 634 -12.63 5.23 10.98
C GLU A 634 -13.22 5.35 12.39
N SER A 635 -12.47 5.98 13.30
CA SER A 635 -12.83 6.07 14.71
C SER A 635 -13.53 7.38 15.01
N THR A 636 -14.79 7.48 14.72
CA THR A 636 -15.57 8.58 15.28
C THR A 636 -16.06 8.21 16.67
N ILE A 637 -15.56 8.97 17.64
CA ILE A 637 -15.97 8.85 19.04
C ILE A 637 -17.41 9.33 19.21
N VAL A 638 -17.83 10.35 18.48
CA VAL A 638 -19.20 10.86 18.47
C VAL A 638 -19.67 10.99 17.02
N ALA A 639 -20.75 10.28 16.67
CA ALA A 639 -21.41 10.50 15.40
C ALA A 639 -21.97 11.92 15.39
N PRO A 640 -21.56 12.80 14.48
CA PRO A 640 -22.28 14.05 14.29
C PRO A 640 -23.68 13.69 13.81
N GLN A 641 -24.62 13.96 14.60
CA GLN A 641 -26.03 13.75 14.27
C GLN A 641 -26.56 14.90 13.45
#